data_42725725d2a221fb86ea2af439832744
#
_entry.id   42725725d2a221fb86ea2af439832744
#
_cell.length_a   1.000
_cell.length_b   1.000
_cell.length_c   1.000
_cell.angle_alpha   90.00
_cell.angle_beta   90.00
_cell.angle_gamma   90.00
#
_symmetry.space_group_name_H-M   'P 1'
#
loop_
_entity.id
_entity.type
_entity.pdbx_description
1 polymer ?
#
loop_
_entity_poly.entity_id
_entity_poly.type
_entity_poly.pdbx_seq_one_letter_code
_entity_poly.pdbx_strand_id
1 'polypeptide(L)'
;MFPVRPGIHEFASASVRIQERIPALVRAISMALREKAFRVVQFPLLFAVFFLFSSVAGAEQKEAQLRGRGCLGCHEGIESINSRMASEWGADRRCEVCHYGNPAGATKLEAHADLIANPADFRVIERTCGKCHSDYGEIVQVTLNGVDNHVGRVLCSVMATAAGEIAGTRYLWNEQNTRDAVYAVRDVSDLDQAQPPGAVQRLRELPPASHSDADHLLRSSCLRCHLWTEDKQNPDIFRSAGCAACHVLYDKSGLSQTGDPTIPKDEPGHPIRHQITTAIPTAQCLMCHNDGGSRIGLSYTGLSVTDSALERKPPGPTEETSYGAYLVHVPPDVHFSRGMDCIDCHDTIDMHGDGNLYSRQEFQVGIRCETCHGTAEKPPGFRTERGDLLKNVDIENGKPYMLTKIHMERLSIPVVSSTSEFSWLPDIWHKGHQRLECYACHSTAAPQCYTCHLIRDDSRTSPVDWAQGIGEKQAAEQLPGAWSGRKLLQEWFDPALGVNSRGRVSPFIPGGQSTVSHLGPDGSLKTLKKTFSTAAGLYGFSMNPVQPHTTSSKARPCYSCHSSQKALGLGTEGLLDLKRFGLPVTFPPDKMGNEDGTRIQDSPHEGVRPFSGEELRKIYRTGFCVSCHSEPIERATPANLPDSMKEADELHQKLIELLVTPKEE
;
A
#
# COMPACT_ATOMS: atom_id res chain seq x y z
N MET A 1 -38.18 20.54 -14.80
CA MET A 1 -38.57 21.37 -15.96
C MET A 1 -37.51 22.43 -16.19
N PHE A 2 -36.45 22.12 -16.89
CA PHE A 2 -35.49 23.06 -17.43
C PHE A 2 -34.95 22.48 -18.73
N PRO A 3 -34.74 23.25 -19.78
CA PRO A 3 -34.62 22.76 -21.15
C PRO A 3 -33.20 22.30 -21.48
N VAL A 4 -33.15 21.19 -22.21
CA VAL A 4 -31.99 20.65 -22.92
C VAL A 4 -31.59 21.60 -24.04
N ARG A 5 -30.34 21.98 -24.14
CA ARG A 5 -29.75 22.60 -25.34
C ARG A 5 -29.07 21.51 -26.19
N PRO A 6 -29.38 21.43 -27.49
CA PRO A 6 -28.63 20.59 -28.41
C PRO A 6 -27.48 21.42 -29.03
N GLY A 7 -26.32 20.83 -29.19
CA GLY A 7 -25.22 21.52 -29.87
C GLY A 7 -23.90 20.73 -29.91
N ILE A 8 -23.88 19.58 -30.58
CA ILE A 8 -22.63 18.97 -31.04
C ILE A 8 -22.92 18.28 -32.38
N HIS A 9 -23.07 19.09 -33.47
CA HIS A 9 -23.11 18.56 -34.84
C HIS A 9 -22.57 19.53 -35.91
N GLU A 10 -21.74 20.51 -35.55
CA GLU A 10 -21.24 21.46 -36.53
C GLU A 10 -19.72 21.47 -36.77
N PHE A 11 -18.94 20.64 -36.12
CA PHE A 11 -17.47 20.65 -36.33
C PHE A 11 -16.95 19.68 -37.40
N ALA A 12 -17.77 18.80 -37.95
CA ALA A 12 -17.35 17.84 -38.98
C ALA A 12 -17.46 18.38 -40.41
N SER A 13 -18.16 19.51 -40.65
CA SER A 13 -18.38 20.04 -42.00
C SER A 13 -17.39 21.12 -42.45
N ALA A 14 -16.55 21.63 -41.53
CA ALA A 14 -15.61 22.71 -41.87
C ALA A 14 -14.31 22.20 -42.53
N SER A 15 -13.84 21.01 -42.14
CA SER A 15 -12.57 20.44 -42.66
C SER A 15 -12.65 19.97 -44.10
N VAL A 16 -13.79 19.48 -44.55
CA VAL A 16 -13.97 18.98 -45.94
C VAL A 16 -14.11 20.12 -46.96
N ARG A 17 -14.58 21.31 -46.55
CA ARG A 17 -14.72 22.46 -47.46
C ARG A 17 -13.42 23.23 -47.71
N ILE A 18 -12.38 23.01 -46.96
CA ILE A 18 -11.08 23.68 -47.16
C ILE A 18 -10.26 22.95 -48.22
N GLN A 19 -10.37 21.64 -48.35
CA GLN A 19 -9.62 20.87 -49.34
C GLN A 19 -10.12 21.01 -50.78
N GLU A 20 -11.40 21.34 -50.99
CA GLU A 20 -11.95 21.52 -52.34
C GLU A 20 -11.76 22.95 -52.93
N ARG A 21 -11.37 23.93 -52.11
CA ARG A 21 -11.18 25.32 -52.56
C ARG A 21 -9.75 25.67 -52.99
N ILE A 22 -8.78 24.84 -52.68
CA ILE A 22 -7.37 25.07 -53.02
C ILE A 22 -7.12 25.06 -54.57
N PRO A 23 -7.73 24.17 -55.36
CA PRO A 23 -7.55 24.18 -56.81
C PRO A 23 -8.19 25.38 -57.50
N ALA A 24 -9.28 25.94 -56.93
CA ALA A 24 -9.95 27.11 -57.51
C ALA A 24 -9.16 28.41 -57.26
N LEU A 25 -8.54 28.53 -56.09
CA LEU A 25 -7.70 29.68 -55.73
C LEU A 25 -6.41 29.72 -56.57
N VAL A 26 -5.79 28.58 -56.84
CA VAL A 26 -4.60 28.45 -57.67
C VAL A 26 -4.91 28.78 -59.13
N ARG A 27 -6.09 28.43 -59.65
CA ARG A 27 -6.53 28.83 -61.02
C ARG A 27 -6.86 30.31 -61.11
N ALA A 28 -7.47 30.92 -60.10
CA ALA A 28 -7.77 32.35 -60.08
C ALA A 28 -6.48 33.20 -60.02
N ILE A 29 -5.48 32.80 -59.31
CA ILE A 29 -4.17 33.47 -59.23
C ILE A 29 -3.42 33.32 -60.57
N SER A 30 -3.52 32.16 -61.24
CA SER A 30 -2.90 31.92 -62.55
C SER A 30 -3.56 32.79 -63.71
N MET A 31 -4.83 33.08 -63.58
CA MET A 31 -5.53 33.95 -64.57
C MET A 31 -5.31 35.45 -64.32
N ALA A 32 -5.18 35.89 -63.08
CA ALA A 32 -4.90 37.26 -62.69
C ALA A 32 -3.47 37.73 -63.06
N LEU A 33 -2.55 36.77 -63.22
CA LEU A 33 -1.16 37.06 -63.64
C LEU A 33 -0.95 37.24 -65.14
N ARG A 34 -2.02 37.16 -65.96
CA ARG A 34 -1.92 37.33 -67.43
C ARG A 34 -2.37 38.70 -68.01
N GLU A 35 -2.98 39.56 -67.19
CA GLU A 35 -3.38 40.92 -67.69
C GLU A 35 -2.94 42.00 -66.68
N LYS A 36 -1.85 42.70 -67.10
CA LYS A 36 -1.47 44.08 -66.74
C LYS A 36 -1.51 44.48 -65.24
N ALA A 37 -0.44 44.19 -64.47
CA ALA A 37 0.14 45.15 -63.51
C ALA A 37 1.51 44.69 -63.05
N PHE A 38 2.45 44.67 -63.93
CA PHE A 38 3.86 44.45 -63.61
C PHE A 38 4.43 45.73 -62.99
N ARG A 39 4.48 45.85 -61.65
CA ARG A 39 5.52 46.60 -60.93
C ARG A 39 5.31 46.84 -59.42
N VAL A 40 4.19 46.46 -58.81
CA VAL A 40 3.99 46.82 -57.38
C VAL A 40 3.74 45.61 -56.47
N VAL A 41 3.49 44.39 -56.98
CA VAL A 41 3.09 43.23 -56.16
C VAL A 41 4.20 42.17 -56.04
N GLN A 42 5.32 42.32 -56.75
CA GLN A 42 6.40 41.28 -56.68
C GLN A 42 7.25 41.29 -55.43
N PHE A 43 7.38 42.40 -54.72
CA PHE A 43 8.25 42.45 -53.52
C PHE A 43 7.64 41.78 -52.32
N PRO A 44 6.39 41.90 -51.92
CA PRO A 44 5.86 41.21 -50.75
C PRO A 44 5.63 39.71 -50.98
N LEU A 45 5.34 39.25 -52.21
CA LEU A 45 5.17 37.81 -52.48
C LEU A 45 6.51 37.07 -52.50
N LEU A 46 7.58 37.66 -53.04
CA LEU A 46 8.94 37.15 -52.98
C LEU A 46 9.46 37.11 -51.51
N PHE A 47 9.11 38.10 -50.72
CA PHE A 47 9.48 38.13 -49.30
C PHE A 47 8.72 37.05 -48.52
N ALA A 48 7.43 36.84 -48.76
CA ALA A 48 6.66 35.78 -48.11
C ALA A 48 7.13 34.37 -48.51
N VAL A 49 7.46 34.18 -49.81
CA VAL A 49 8.03 32.90 -50.28
C VAL A 49 9.43 32.70 -49.73
N PHE A 50 10.25 33.76 -49.65
CA PHE A 50 11.59 33.68 -49.04
C PHE A 50 11.53 33.38 -47.51
N PHE A 51 10.56 33.95 -46.79
CA PHE A 51 10.31 33.65 -45.40
C PHE A 51 9.81 32.20 -45.19
N LEU A 52 8.94 31.71 -46.09
CA LEU A 52 8.49 30.31 -46.07
C LEU A 52 9.63 29.34 -46.37
N PHE A 53 10.47 29.64 -47.38
CA PHE A 53 11.65 28.81 -47.66
C PHE A 53 12.71 28.93 -46.59
N SER A 54 12.89 30.10 -45.97
CA SER A 54 13.83 30.26 -44.83
C SER A 54 13.35 29.53 -43.58
N SER A 55 12.03 29.49 -43.32
CA SER A 55 11.47 28.73 -42.19
C SER A 55 11.52 27.21 -42.42
N VAL A 56 11.33 26.74 -43.65
CA VAL A 56 11.48 25.32 -44.01
C VAL A 56 12.96 24.93 -43.98
N ALA A 57 13.86 25.73 -44.54
CA ALA A 57 15.30 25.46 -44.45
C ALA A 57 15.84 25.56 -43.03
N GLY A 58 15.29 26.43 -42.19
CA GLY A 58 15.62 26.51 -40.76
C GLY A 58 15.09 25.31 -39.98
N ALA A 59 13.94 24.77 -40.33
CA ALA A 59 13.39 23.55 -39.76
C ALA A 59 14.23 22.32 -40.18
N GLU A 60 14.59 22.21 -41.48
CA GLU A 60 15.46 21.13 -41.96
C GLU A 60 16.88 21.19 -41.38
N GLN A 61 17.45 22.38 -41.19
CA GLN A 61 18.75 22.53 -40.50
C GLN A 61 18.67 22.18 -39.00
N LYS A 62 17.58 22.54 -38.34
CA LYS A 62 17.35 22.15 -36.94
C LYS A 62 17.14 20.66 -36.82
N GLU A 63 16.38 20.02 -37.70
CA GLU A 63 16.27 18.57 -37.78
C GLU A 63 17.59 17.87 -38.09
N ALA A 64 18.39 18.40 -39.00
CA ALA A 64 19.71 17.87 -39.30
C ALA A 64 20.70 18.01 -38.15
N GLN A 65 20.62 19.07 -37.33
CA GLN A 65 21.40 19.23 -36.11
C GLN A 65 20.93 18.29 -35.00
N LEU A 66 19.66 17.95 -34.94
CA LEU A 66 19.11 16.98 -33.99
C LEU A 66 19.54 15.54 -34.31
N ARG A 67 19.69 15.20 -35.60
CA ARG A 67 20.07 13.85 -36.07
C ARG A 67 21.44 13.36 -35.53
N GLY A 68 22.35 14.25 -35.14
CA GLY A 68 23.66 13.89 -34.57
C GLY A 68 23.67 13.64 -33.06
N ARG A 69 22.56 13.91 -32.35
CA ARG A 69 22.47 13.81 -30.90
C ARG A 69 21.66 12.60 -30.41
N GLY A 70 21.10 11.78 -31.30
CA GLY A 70 20.23 10.66 -30.92
C GLY A 70 19.00 11.13 -30.14
N CYS A 71 18.55 10.35 -29.17
CA CYS A 71 17.38 10.67 -28.34
C CYS A 71 17.51 12.06 -27.67
N LEU A 72 18.70 12.42 -27.21
CA LEU A 72 18.95 13.71 -26.55
C LEU A 72 18.81 14.92 -27.48
N GLY A 73 18.66 14.72 -28.79
CA GLY A 73 18.34 15.80 -29.71
C GLY A 73 16.96 16.41 -29.44
N CYS A 74 15.99 15.61 -29.05
CA CYS A 74 14.64 16.04 -28.68
C CYS A 74 14.44 16.12 -27.17
N HIS A 75 15.06 15.21 -26.42
CA HIS A 75 14.97 15.11 -24.96
C HIS A 75 16.13 15.86 -24.27
N GLU A 76 16.49 17.03 -24.78
CA GLU A 76 17.55 17.86 -24.20
C GLU A 76 17.13 18.32 -22.79
N GLY A 77 18.01 18.10 -21.80
CA GLY A 77 17.74 18.48 -20.41
C GLY A 77 17.08 17.39 -19.57
N ILE A 78 16.79 16.20 -20.15
CA ILE A 78 16.38 15.04 -19.34
C ILE A 78 17.50 14.65 -18.38
N GLU A 79 17.12 14.31 -17.16
CA GLU A 79 18.07 13.93 -16.13
C GLU A 79 18.72 12.57 -16.42
N SER A 80 19.97 12.40 -16.01
CA SER A 80 20.63 11.08 -15.97
C SER A 80 19.85 10.15 -15.05
N ILE A 81 19.65 8.90 -15.51
CA ILE A 81 18.79 7.92 -14.81
C ILE A 81 19.29 7.59 -13.41
N ASN A 82 20.61 7.41 -13.25
CA ASN A 82 21.30 7.14 -11.99
C ASN A 82 22.80 7.32 -12.19
N SER A 83 23.50 7.97 -11.28
CA SER A 83 24.92 8.27 -11.41
C SER A 83 25.79 7.02 -11.59
N ARG A 84 25.51 5.95 -10.86
CA ARG A 84 26.25 4.69 -10.96
C ARG A 84 25.99 3.97 -12.28
N MET A 85 24.73 3.83 -12.68
CA MET A 85 24.37 3.23 -13.96
C MET A 85 24.90 4.05 -15.13
N ALA A 86 24.90 5.38 -15.02
CA ALA A 86 25.45 6.28 -16.00
C ALA A 86 26.98 6.12 -16.16
N SER A 87 27.72 6.06 -15.04
CA SER A 87 29.18 5.96 -15.05
C SER A 87 29.70 4.58 -15.46
N GLU A 88 29.10 3.53 -14.98
CA GLU A 88 29.57 2.15 -15.22
C GLU A 88 29.14 1.62 -16.60
N TRP A 89 27.99 2.05 -17.09
CA TRP A 89 27.36 1.46 -18.30
C TRP A 89 27.09 2.47 -19.41
N GLY A 90 27.37 3.75 -19.21
CA GLY A 90 27.05 4.81 -20.16
C GLY A 90 25.55 4.96 -20.41
N ALA A 91 24.72 4.55 -19.44
CA ALA A 91 23.26 4.51 -19.60
C ALA A 91 22.62 5.89 -19.80
N ASP A 92 23.28 6.98 -19.41
CA ASP A 92 22.89 8.36 -19.64
C ASP A 92 22.89 8.79 -21.11
N ARG A 93 23.56 8.02 -21.99
CA ARG A 93 23.66 8.27 -23.44
C ARG A 93 23.10 7.13 -24.29
N ARG A 94 22.68 6.05 -23.67
CA ARG A 94 22.20 4.83 -24.32
C ARG A 94 20.79 4.49 -23.87
N CYS A 95 19.87 5.42 -24.13
CA CYS A 95 18.46 5.28 -23.77
C CYS A 95 17.84 3.98 -24.33
N GLU A 96 18.31 3.53 -25.49
CA GLU A 96 17.86 2.33 -26.17
C GLU A 96 18.14 1.03 -25.39
N VAL A 97 19.07 1.03 -24.45
CA VAL A 97 19.35 -0.15 -23.60
C VAL A 97 18.14 -0.50 -22.74
N CYS A 98 17.43 0.53 -22.23
CA CYS A 98 16.25 0.37 -21.41
C CYS A 98 14.96 0.57 -22.24
N HIS A 99 14.90 1.64 -23.03
CA HIS A 99 13.69 2.05 -23.73
C HIS A 99 13.52 1.44 -25.11
N TYR A 100 14.55 0.78 -25.68
CA TYR A 100 14.53 0.40 -27.09
C TYR A 100 14.39 1.64 -27.99
N GLY A 101 13.56 1.57 -29.02
CA GLY A 101 13.43 2.67 -29.99
C GLY A 101 14.61 2.74 -30.97
N ASN A 102 14.61 3.75 -31.82
CA ASN A 102 15.62 3.98 -32.84
C ASN A 102 16.32 5.34 -32.63
N PRO A 103 17.53 5.37 -32.05
CA PRO A 103 18.26 6.61 -31.80
C PRO A 103 18.70 7.33 -33.08
N ALA A 104 18.65 6.66 -34.27
CA ALA A 104 18.93 7.24 -35.55
C ALA A 104 17.69 7.77 -36.29
N GLY A 105 16.49 7.60 -35.71
CA GLY A 105 15.22 8.06 -36.28
C GLY A 105 15.20 9.57 -36.49
N ALA A 106 14.76 10.01 -37.66
CA ALA A 106 14.72 11.41 -38.02
C ALA A 106 13.43 12.11 -37.53
N THR A 107 12.38 11.34 -37.30
CA THR A 107 11.07 11.82 -36.85
C THR A 107 10.69 11.17 -35.54
N LYS A 108 9.75 11.74 -34.79
CA LYS A 108 9.20 11.14 -33.58
C LYS A 108 8.71 9.71 -33.84
N LEU A 109 8.03 9.46 -34.94
CA LEU A 109 7.49 8.16 -35.29
C LEU A 109 8.62 7.12 -35.53
N GLU A 110 9.67 7.49 -36.24
CA GLU A 110 10.81 6.63 -36.51
C GLU A 110 11.63 6.37 -35.24
N ALA A 111 11.89 7.42 -34.45
CA ALA A 111 12.66 7.34 -33.22
C ALA A 111 11.95 6.48 -32.14
N HIS A 112 10.62 6.54 -32.12
CA HIS A 112 9.80 5.81 -31.15
C HIS A 112 9.26 4.47 -31.70
N ALA A 113 9.75 3.99 -32.83
CA ALA A 113 9.46 2.65 -33.30
C ALA A 113 9.98 1.63 -32.25
N ASP A 114 9.10 0.74 -31.80
CA ASP A 114 9.38 -0.27 -30.76
C ASP A 114 9.78 0.31 -29.38
N LEU A 115 9.49 1.58 -29.13
CA LEU A 115 9.78 2.21 -27.85
C LEU A 115 9.00 1.56 -26.70
N ILE A 116 9.70 1.24 -25.63
CA ILE A 116 9.15 0.84 -24.35
C ILE A 116 9.09 2.07 -23.44
N ALA A 117 7.89 2.64 -23.26
CA ALA A 117 7.70 3.86 -22.47
C ALA A 117 8.07 3.66 -21.00
N ASN A 118 7.64 2.54 -20.39
CA ASN A 118 8.04 2.14 -19.04
C ASN A 118 8.87 0.84 -19.07
N PRO A 119 10.20 0.92 -19.12
CA PRO A 119 11.05 -0.27 -19.11
C PRO A 119 11.07 -1.02 -17.77
N ALA A 120 10.52 -0.44 -16.72
CA ALA A 120 10.42 -1.08 -15.40
C ALA A 120 9.13 -1.90 -15.23
N ASP A 121 8.21 -1.87 -16.20
CA ASP A 121 6.98 -2.65 -16.18
C ASP A 121 7.29 -4.15 -16.24
N PHE A 122 6.66 -4.93 -15.38
CA PHE A 122 6.91 -6.38 -15.28
C PHE A 122 6.58 -7.15 -16.57
N ARG A 123 5.75 -6.61 -17.44
CA ARG A 123 5.41 -7.21 -18.75
C ARG A 123 6.57 -7.20 -19.73
N VAL A 124 7.55 -6.36 -19.51
CA VAL A 124 8.76 -6.21 -20.37
C VAL A 124 10.07 -6.35 -19.60
N ILE A 125 9.96 -6.57 -18.28
CA ILE A 125 11.08 -6.50 -17.33
C ILE A 125 12.27 -7.40 -17.70
N GLU A 126 12.01 -8.60 -18.23
CA GLU A 126 13.05 -9.54 -18.63
C GLU A 126 13.95 -8.97 -19.73
N ARG A 127 13.36 -8.25 -20.69
CA ARG A 127 14.08 -7.63 -21.81
C ARG A 127 14.76 -6.31 -21.44
N THR A 128 14.45 -5.75 -20.31
CA THR A 128 14.91 -4.43 -19.85
C THR A 128 15.78 -4.56 -18.61
N CYS A 129 15.25 -4.35 -17.41
CA CYS A 129 16.02 -4.44 -16.16
C CYS A 129 16.62 -5.85 -15.94
N GLY A 130 15.93 -6.90 -16.41
CA GLY A 130 16.40 -8.29 -16.32
C GLY A 130 17.72 -8.55 -17.00
N LYS A 131 18.10 -7.76 -18.02
CA LYS A 131 19.44 -7.87 -18.66
C LYS A 131 20.60 -7.70 -17.67
N CYS A 132 20.36 -7.08 -16.53
CA CYS A 132 21.36 -6.85 -15.49
C CYS A 132 20.94 -7.39 -14.12
N HIS A 133 19.63 -7.39 -13.81
CA HIS A 133 19.09 -7.66 -12.48
C HIS A 133 18.40 -9.03 -12.37
N SER A 134 18.71 -9.98 -13.24
CA SER A 134 18.32 -11.38 -13.16
C SER A 134 19.52 -12.30 -13.07
N ASP A 135 19.32 -13.56 -12.72
CA ASP A 135 20.34 -14.63 -12.71
C ASP A 135 20.77 -15.07 -14.11
N TYR A 136 19.99 -14.73 -15.14
CA TYR A 136 20.30 -14.97 -16.55
C TYR A 136 20.66 -13.67 -17.29
N GLY A 137 21.11 -12.64 -16.56
CA GLY A 137 21.43 -11.33 -17.15
C GLY A 137 22.46 -11.42 -18.28
N GLU A 138 22.06 -10.99 -19.48
CA GLU A 138 22.87 -11.05 -20.69
C GLU A 138 24.02 -10.05 -20.70
N ILE A 139 23.85 -8.90 -20.03
CA ILE A 139 24.85 -7.81 -20.04
C ILE A 139 25.78 -7.96 -18.86
N VAL A 140 25.25 -8.15 -17.66
CA VAL A 140 26.01 -8.37 -16.43
C VAL A 140 25.10 -8.92 -15.34
N GLN A 141 25.64 -9.81 -14.53
CA GLN A 141 24.99 -10.21 -13.28
C GLN A 141 25.30 -9.19 -12.19
N VAL A 142 24.29 -8.47 -11.74
CA VAL A 142 24.44 -7.50 -10.63
C VAL A 142 24.04 -8.18 -9.34
N THR A 143 25.03 -8.57 -8.56
CA THR A 143 24.82 -8.99 -7.17
C THR A 143 24.90 -7.77 -6.27
N LEU A 144 23.75 -7.27 -5.84
CA LEU A 144 23.66 -6.15 -4.91
C LEU A 144 23.52 -6.69 -3.49
N ASN A 145 24.49 -6.36 -2.63
CA ASN A 145 24.44 -6.76 -1.23
C ASN A 145 24.39 -8.29 -0.98
N GLY A 146 24.94 -9.10 -1.89
CA GLY A 146 24.85 -10.55 -1.81
C GLY A 146 23.52 -11.13 -2.27
N VAL A 147 22.66 -10.32 -2.87
CA VAL A 147 21.37 -10.72 -3.45
C VAL A 147 21.48 -10.60 -4.96
N ASP A 148 21.18 -11.65 -5.65
CA ASP A 148 21.06 -11.78 -7.10
C ASP A 148 19.58 -11.94 -7.50
N ASN A 149 19.31 -12.01 -8.79
CA ASN A 149 17.99 -12.24 -9.36
C ASN A 149 16.86 -11.37 -8.75
N HIS A 150 17.08 -10.05 -8.66
CA HIS A 150 16.08 -9.12 -8.12
C HIS A 150 14.76 -9.19 -8.89
N VAL A 151 14.81 -9.38 -10.21
CA VAL A 151 13.62 -9.48 -11.06
C VAL A 151 12.78 -10.70 -10.69
N GLY A 152 13.40 -11.89 -10.65
CA GLY A 152 12.69 -13.11 -10.29
C GLY A 152 12.08 -13.03 -8.90
N ARG A 153 12.85 -12.53 -7.91
CA ARG A 153 12.38 -12.39 -6.52
C ARG A 153 11.18 -11.45 -6.39
N VAL A 154 11.22 -10.28 -7.02
CA VAL A 154 10.12 -9.32 -6.91
C VAL A 154 8.84 -9.83 -7.56
N LEU A 155 8.95 -10.62 -8.64
CA LEU A 155 7.78 -11.25 -9.27
C LEU A 155 7.09 -12.28 -8.36
N CYS A 156 7.85 -12.93 -7.46
CA CYS A 156 7.33 -13.84 -6.44
C CYS A 156 6.84 -13.13 -5.18
N SER A 157 7.16 -11.84 -4.98
CA SER A 157 6.84 -11.11 -3.76
C SER A 157 5.32 -10.94 -3.55
N VAL A 158 4.92 -10.79 -2.29
CA VAL A 158 3.50 -10.54 -1.95
C VAL A 158 2.95 -9.26 -2.57
N MET A 159 3.79 -8.25 -2.86
CA MET A 159 3.38 -7.01 -3.52
C MET A 159 3.13 -7.20 -5.03
N ALA A 160 3.81 -8.14 -5.69
CA ALA A 160 3.56 -8.46 -7.08
C ALA A 160 2.41 -9.45 -7.24
N THR A 161 2.29 -10.42 -6.33
CA THR A 161 1.28 -11.48 -6.40
C THR A 161 -0.08 -11.07 -5.88
N ALA A 162 -0.16 -10.17 -4.88
CA ALA A 162 -1.36 -9.82 -4.10
C ALA A 162 -2.05 -11.06 -3.49
N ALA A 163 -1.30 -12.14 -3.30
CA ALA A 163 -1.84 -13.46 -2.98
C ALA A 163 -2.65 -13.48 -1.67
N GLY A 164 -2.19 -12.76 -0.64
CA GLY A 164 -2.87 -12.69 0.65
C GLY A 164 -4.21 -11.96 0.60
N GLU A 165 -4.31 -10.88 -0.16
CA GLU A 165 -5.54 -10.12 -0.36
C GLU A 165 -6.57 -10.93 -1.14
N ILE A 166 -6.12 -11.59 -2.21
CA ILE A 166 -6.97 -12.47 -3.03
C ILE A 166 -7.49 -13.65 -2.20
N ALA A 167 -6.60 -14.37 -1.53
CA ALA A 167 -6.97 -15.53 -0.71
C ALA A 167 -7.88 -15.14 0.46
N GLY A 168 -7.58 -14.02 1.13
CA GLY A 168 -8.38 -13.52 2.24
C GLY A 168 -9.80 -13.15 1.84
N THR A 169 -9.95 -12.39 0.75
CA THR A 169 -11.26 -12.01 0.23
C THR A 169 -12.07 -13.22 -0.21
N ARG A 170 -11.49 -14.12 -1.00
CA ARG A 170 -12.17 -15.33 -1.48
C ARG A 170 -12.58 -16.26 -0.33
N TYR A 171 -11.71 -16.44 0.68
CA TYR A 171 -12.03 -17.24 1.86
C TYR A 171 -13.21 -16.66 2.66
N LEU A 172 -13.16 -15.35 2.97
CA LEU A 172 -14.21 -14.68 3.75
C LEU A 172 -15.56 -14.62 3.02
N TRP A 173 -15.55 -14.65 1.67
CA TRP A 173 -16.75 -14.67 0.85
C TRP A 173 -17.19 -16.10 0.44
N ASN A 174 -16.54 -17.12 0.99
CA ASN A 174 -16.81 -18.55 0.73
C ASN A 174 -16.62 -18.96 -0.76
N GLU A 175 -15.67 -18.30 -1.44
CA GLU A 175 -15.28 -18.65 -2.81
C GLU A 175 -14.09 -19.63 -2.85
N GLN A 176 -13.49 -19.89 -1.70
CA GLN A 176 -12.48 -20.94 -1.48
C GLN A 176 -12.54 -21.48 -0.06
N ASN A 177 -12.19 -22.77 0.10
CA ASN A 177 -12.26 -23.46 1.39
C ASN A 177 -10.96 -23.39 2.20
N THR A 178 -9.84 -23.16 1.54
CA THR A 178 -8.53 -23.04 2.18
C THR A 178 -8.20 -21.59 2.48
N ARG A 179 -7.41 -21.37 3.55
CA ARG A 179 -6.79 -20.08 3.86
C ARG A 179 -5.51 -19.84 3.08
N ASP A 180 -4.89 -20.88 2.54
CA ASP A 180 -3.70 -20.76 1.71
C ASP A 180 -4.02 -20.06 0.39
N ALA A 181 -3.06 -19.32 -0.13
CA ALA A 181 -3.18 -18.68 -1.42
C ALA A 181 -3.20 -19.74 -2.55
N VAL A 182 -4.16 -19.60 -3.44
CA VAL A 182 -4.33 -20.41 -4.64
C VAL A 182 -4.13 -19.58 -5.89
N TYR A 183 -4.41 -18.29 -5.78
CA TYR A 183 -4.43 -17.35 -6.89
C TYR A 183 -3.53 -16.14 -6.62
N ALA A 184 -3.03 -15.57 -7.70
CA ALA A 184 -2.32 -14.30 -7.76
C ALA A 184 -2.85 -13.46 -8.93
N VAL A 185 -2.34 -12.25 -9.08
CA VAL A 185 -2.64 -11.39 -10.24
C VAL A 185 -2.21 -12.04 -11.55
N ARG A 186 -1.14 -12.82 -11.52
CA ARG A 186 -0.61 -13.59 -12.66
C ARG A 186 -0.26 -15.01 -12.23
N ASP A 187 -0.24 -15.92 -13.19
CA ASP A 187 0.31 -17.26 -12.97
C ASP A 187 1.80 -17.15 -12.67
N VAL A 188 2.24 -17.71 -11.55
CA VAL A 188 3.62 -17.64 -11.09
C VAL A 188 3.99 -18.90 -10.32
N SER A 189 5.23 -19.37 -10.54
CA SER A 189 5.81 -20.51 -9.83
C SER A 189 6.95 -20.04 -8.95
N ASP A 190 7.14 -20.75 -7.86
CA ASP A 190 8.23 -20.56 -6.92
C ASP A 190 9.60 -20.71 -7.61
N LEU A 191 10.52 -19.84 -7.26
CA LEU A 191 11.91 -19.92 -7.74
C LEU A 191 12.77 -20.82 -6.84
N ASP A 192 12.40 -20.92 -5.57
CA ASP A 192 13.12 -21.72 -4.60
C ASP A 192 12.36 -23.04 -4.33
N GLN A 193 13.09 -24.15 -4.31
CA GLN A 193 12.49 -25.44 -3.94
C GLN A 193 12.37 -25.65 -2.44
N ALA A 194 13.02 -24.80 -1.63
CA ALA A 194 12.79 -24.75 -0.20
C ALA A 194 11.33 -24.33 0.05
N GLN A 195 10.62 -25.01 0.92
CA GLN A 195 9.24 -24.69 1.26
C GLN A 195 9.17 -24.21 2.71
N PRO A 196 9.57 -22.95 3.01
CA PRO A 196 9.46 -22.42 4.35
C PRO A 196 7.98 -22.30 4.75
N PRO A 197 7.67 -22.14 6.04
CA PRO A 197 6.30 -21.97 6.50
C PRO A 197 5.57 -20.86 5.72
N GLY A 198 4.36 -21.15 5.26
CA GLY A 198 3.53 -20.22 4.48
C GLY A 198 3.88 -20.10 3.01
N ALA A 199 4.91 -20.81 2.53
CA ALA A 199 5.24 -20.87 1.11
C ALA A 199 4.31 -21.79 0.34
N VAL A 200 4.09 -21.48 -0.94
CA VAL A 200 3.32 -22.27 -1.89
C VAL A 200 4.12 -22.42 -3.19
N GLN A 201 3.98 -23.55 -3.87
CA GLN A 201 4.79 -23.85 -5.06
C GLN A 201 4.35 -23.08 -6.31
N ARG A 202 3.06 -22.77 -6.41
CA ARG A 202 2.48 -22.10 -7.57
C ARG A 202 1.21 -21.38 -7.18
N LEU A 203 1.04 -20.19 -7.76
CA LEU A 203 -0.20 -19.43 -7.74
C LEU A 203 -0.73 -19.30 -9.16
N ARG A 204 -2.01 -19.61 -9.34
CA ARG A 204 -2.70 -19.48 -10.63
C ARG A 204 -3.19 -18.04 -10.80
N GLU A 205 -3.38 -17.61 -12.01
CA GLU A 205 -4.03 -16.33 -12.28
C GLU A 205 -5.45 -16.29 -11.71
N LEU A 206 -5.83 -15.15 -11.14
CA LEU A 206 -7.17 -14.92 -10.59
C LEU A 206 -8.25 -15.16 -11.65
N PRO A 207 -9.34 -15.90 -11.32
CA PRO A 207 -10.44 -16.12 -12.24
C PRO A 207 -11.01 -14.82 -12.83
N PRO A 208 -11.70 -14.89 -14.00
CA PRO A 208 -12.37 -13.74 -14.59
C PRO A 208 -13.39 -13.09 -13.64
N ALA A 209 -13.64 -11.81 -13.80
CA ALA A 209 -14.61 -11.05 -12.99
C ALA A 209 -16.04 -11.65 -13.03
N SER A 210 -16.41 -12.34 -14.10
CA SER A 210 -17.70 -13.03 -14.25
C SER A 210 -17.86 -14.28 -13.40
N HIS A 211 -16.77 -14.79 -12.81
CA HIS A 211 -16.79 -16.02 -12.01
C HIS A 211 -17.57 -15.85 -10.69
N SER A 212 -17.30 -14.76 -9.95
CA SER A 212 -17.97 -14.47 -8.69
C SER A 212 -17.95 -12.97 -8.35
N ASP A 213 -18.79 -12.57 -7.39
CA ASP A 213 -18.79 -11.20 -6.87
C ASP A 213 -17.45 -10.83 -6.21
N ALA A 214 -16.80 -11.78 -5.54
CA ALA A 214 -15.49 -11.57 -4.93
C ALA A 214 -14.42 -11.31 -6.00
N ASP A 215 -14.38 -12.12 -7.06
CA ASP A 215 -13.43 -11.95 -8.15
C ASP A 215 -13.68 -10.64 -8.91
N HIS A 216 -14.95 -10.27 -9.09
CA HIS A 216 -15.30 -8.98 -9.68
C HIS A 216 -14.84 -7.81 -8.83
N LEU A 217 -15.08 -7.85 -7.51
CA LEU A 217 -14.64 -6.79 -6.58
C LEU A 217 -13.11 -6.67 -6.55
N LEU A 218 -12.41 -7.80 -6.47
CA LEU A 218 -10.95 -7.84 -6.51
C LEU A 218 -10.43 -7.15 -7.77
N ARG A 219 -10.91 -7.56 -8.95
CA ARG A 219 -10.45 -7.03 -10.24
C ARG A 219 -10.79 -5.56 -10.47
N SER A 220 -11.98 -5.13 -10.06
CA SER A 220 -12.46 -3.77 -10.35
C SER A 220 -12.10 -2.72 -9.28
N SER A 221 -11.64 -3.16 -8.10
CA SER A 221 -11.39 -2.24 -6.97
C SER A 221 -10.15 -2.59 -6.16
N CYS A 222 -10.09 -3.79 -5.56
CA CYS A 222 -9.08 -4.10 -4.53
C CYS A 222 -7.67 -4.16 -5.11
N LEU A 223 -7.52 -4.78 -6.28
CA LEU A 223 -6.21 -4.99 -6.92
C LEU A 223 -5.62 -3.74 -7.57
N ARG A 224 -6.06 -2.54 -7.21
CA ARG A 224 -5.47 -1.30 -7.71
C ARG A 224 -4.01 -1.11 -7.30
N CYS A 225 -3.61 -1.66 -6.15
CA CYS A 225 -2.35 -1.33 -5.49
C CYS A 225 -1.22 -2.35 -5.70
N HIS A 226 -1.34 -3.34 -6.59
CA HIS A 226 -0.24 -4.26 -6.88
C HIS A 226 0.73 -3.71 -7.95
N LEU A 227 1.91 -4.32 -8.07
CA LEU A 227 3.01 -3.78 -8.89
C LEU A 227 2.82 -3.93 -10.41
N TRP A 228 1.86 -4.71 -10.91
CA TRP A 228 1.56 -4.84 -12.34
C TRP A 228 0.76 -3.68 -12.92
N THR A 229 0.27 -2.77 -12.07
CA THR A 229 -0.54 -1.64 -12.47
C THR A 229 0.17 -0.32 -12.24
N GLU A 230 -0.18 0.68 -13.02
CA GLU A 230 0.13 2.08 -12.77
C GLU A 230 -1.14 2.83 -12.36
N ASP A 231 -1.00 3.94 -11.68
CA ASP A 231 -2.09 4.86 -11.41
C ASP A 231 -1.63 6.28 -11.78
N LYS A 232 -2.19 6.81 -12.85
CA LYS A 232 -1.87 8.13 -13.40
C LYS A 232 -3.07 9.07 -13.38
N GLN A 233 -4.21 8.60 -12.90
CA GLN A 233 -5.48 9.33 -12.99
C GLN A 233 -6.07 9.68 -11.62
N ASN A 234 -5.64 9.01 -10.56
CA ASN A 234 -6.13 9.29 -9.23
C ASN A 234 -5.37 10.48 -8.64
N PRO A 235 -6.05 11.60 -8.33
CA PRO A 235 -5.43 12.67 -7.57
C PRO A 235 -4.82 12.13 -6.26
N ASP A 236 -3.66 12.67 -5.89
CA ASP A 236 -2.89 12.30 -4.70
C ASP A 236 -2.26 10.88 -4.69
N ILE A 237 -2.45 10.07 -5.75
CA ILE A 237 -1.95 8.69 -5.82
C ILE A 237 -1.36 8.41 -7.22
N PHE A 238 -0.38 9.20 -7.62
CA PHE A 238 0.30 8.97 -8.90
C PHE A 238 1.46 8.00 -8.73
N ARG A 239 1.52 6.95 -9.53
CA ARG A 239 2.60 5.98 -9.52
C ARG A 239 2.75 5.26 -10.85
N SER A 240 3.94 4.75 -11.10
CA SER A 240 4.23 3.85 -12.21
C SER A 240 3.96 2.38 -11.86
N ALA A 241 4.21 1.48 -12.82
CA ALA A 241 4.15 0.02 -12.63
C ALA A 241 5.56 -0.58 -12.50
N GLY A 242 5.61 -1.80 -11.99
CA GLY A 242 6.84 -2.58 -11.84
C GLY A 242 7.83 -1.94 -10.87
N CYS A 243 9.12 -2.07 -11.17
CA CYS A 243 10.16 -1.49 -10.32
C CYS A 243 10.04 0.03 -10.17
N ALA A 244 9.52 0.72 -11.19
CA ALA A 244 9.31 2.16 -11.17
C ALA A 244 8.20 2.59 -10.19
N ALA A 245 7.33 1.69 -9.73
CA ALA A 245 6.36 2.00 -8.70
C ALA A 245 6.99 2.49 -7.39
N CYS A 246 8.19 2.01 -7.08
CA CYS A 246 8.97 2.39 -5.89
C CYS A 246 10.17 3.24 -6.25
N HIS A 247 10.92 2.87 -7.30
CA HIS A 247 12.23 3.43 -7.61
C HIS A 247 12.20 4.72 -8.44
N VAL A 248 11.06 5.10 -9.00
CA VAL A 248 10.82 6.38 -9.70
C VAL A 248 9.81 7.18 -8.90
N LEU A 249 10.25 8.34 -8.41
CA LEU A 249 9.46 9.12 -7.46
C LEU A 249 8.38 9.96 -8.15
N TYR A 250 7.21 9.96 -7.53
CA TYR A 250 6.08 10.82 -7.86
C TYR A 250 5.78 11.72 -6.66
N ASP A 251 5.24 12.90 -6.91
CA ASP A 251 4.61 13.70 -5.87
C ASP A 251 3.08 13.65 -5.95
N LYS A 252 2.42 14.27 -4.98
CA LYS A 252 0.95 14.29 -4.91
C LYS A 252 0.29 14.98 -6.09
N SER A 253 0.98 15.91 -6.76
CA SER A 253 0.44 16.62 -7.93
C SER A 253 0.58 15.77 -9.20
N GLY A 254 1.47 14.79 -9.20
CA GLY A 254 1.83 14.04 -10.40
C GLY A 254 2.51 14.87 -11.47
N LEU A 255 2.97 16.10 -11.16
CA LEU A 255 3.58 17.01 -12.13
C LEU A 255 5.09 16.78 -12.23
N SER A 256 5.59 16.84 -13.45
CA SER A 256 7.02 16.66 -13.71
C SER A 256 7.81 17.94 -13.49
N GLN A 257 8.99 17.79 -12.87
CA GLN A 257 10.02 18.82 -12.70
C GLN A 257 11.23 18.57 -13.60
N THR A 258 11.13 17.61 -14.54
CA THR A 258 12.24 17.29 -15.45
C THR A 258 12.65 18.48 -16.31
N GLY A 259 13.93 18.55 -16.68
CA GLY A 259 14.42 19.52 -17.68
C GLY A 259 14.03 19.18 -19.11
N ASP A 260 13.48 18.01 -19.39
CA ASP A 260 13.06 17.57 -20.70
C ASP A 260 11.90 18.43 -21.24
N PRO A 261 12.07 19.14 -22.37
CA PRO A 261 11.03 20.00 -22.93
C PRO A 261 9.87 19.22 -23.56
N THR A 262 10.02 17.92 -23.80
CA THR A 262 8.98 17.10 -24.44
C THR A 262 7.95 16.59 -23.43
N ILE A 263 8.22 16.67 -22.14
CA ILE A 263 7.31 16.26 -21.07
C ILE A 263 6.50 17.47 -20.57
N PRO A 264 5.15 17.41 -20.62
CA PRO A 264 4.29 18.46 -20.08
C PRO A 264 4.57 18.70 -18.60
N LYS A 265 4.53 19.98 -18.17
CA LYS A 265 4.77 20.37 -16.77
C LYS A 265 3.47 20.68 -16.02
N ASP A 266 2.37 20.80 -16.74
CA ASP A 266 1.02 21.14 -16.29
C ASP A 266 0.03 19.98 -16.39
N GLU A 267 0.48 18.83 -16.91
CA GLU A 267 -0.31 17.61 -16.98
C GLU A 267 0.12 16.63 -15.88
N PRO A 268 -0.79 16.15 -15.02
CA PRO A 268 -0.48 15.16 -14.00
C PRO A 268 -0.27 13.76 -14.59
N GLY A 269 0.32 12.86 -13.78
CA GLY A 269 0.59 11.48 -14.18
C GLY A 269 2.04 11.22 -14.59
N HIS A 270 2.93 12.20 -14.36
CA HIS A 270 4.35 12.09 -14.65
C HIS A 270 5.19 11.97 -13.37
N PRO A 271 6.34 11.28 -13.42
CA PRO A 271 7.28 11.27 -12.31
C PRO A 271 7.90 12.66 -12.09
N ILE A 272 8.37 12.92 -10.87
CA ILE A 272 9.06 14.18 -10.54
C ILE A 272 10.22 14.41 -11.52
N ARG A 273 11.04 13.41 -11.75
CA ARG A 273 12.19 13.43 -12.66
C ARG A 273 12.43 12.07 -13.26
N HIS A 274 13.17 12.03 -14.36
CA HIS A 274 13.63 10.80 -15.00
C HIS A 274 14.85 10.22 -14.24
N GLN A 275 14.60 9.72 -13.02
CA GLN A 275 15.66 9.20 -12.15
C GLN A 275 15.19 7.96 -11.39
N ILE A 276 16.07 6.98 -11.26
CA ILE A 276 15.89 5.80 -10.40
C ILE A 276 16.67 6.03 -9.11
N THR A 277 16.02 5.79 -7.97
CA THR A 277 16.62 5.90 -6.64
C THR A 277 16.35 4.69 -5.77
N THR A 278 17.27 4.38 -4.84
CA THR A 278 17.05 3.45 -3.73
C THR A 278 16.72 4.18 -2.43
N ALA A 279 16.84 5.51 -2.40
CA ALA A 279 16.38 6.36 -1.31
C ALA A 279 14.88 6.66 -1.50
N ILE A 280 14.05 5.70 -1.12
CA ILE A 280 12.60 5.71 -1.34
C ILE A 280 11.92 6.30 -0.11
N PRO A 281 11.36 7.51 -0.17
CA PRO A 281 10.71 8.15 0.97
C PRO A 281 9.39 7.48 1.32
N THR A 282 8.98 7.60 2.58
CA THR A 282 7.68 7.12 3.07
C THR A 282 6.52 7.56 2.18
N ALA A 283 6.54 8.77 1.65
CA ALA A 283 5.51 9.28 0.73
C ALA A 283 5.30 8.39 -0.50
N GLN A 284 6.36 7.78 -1.06
CA GLN A 284 6.25 6.86 -2.18
C GLN A 284 5.54 5.56 -1.80
N CYS A 285 5.79 5.04 -0.59
CA CYS A 285 5.09 3.86 -0.07
C CYS A 285 3.61 4.14 0.12
N LEU A 286 3.27 5.35 0.53
CA LEU A 286 1.89 5.79 0.76
C LEU A 286 1.06 5.90 -0.52
N MET A 287 1.65 5.83 -1.71
CA MET A 287 0.87 5.74 -2.95
C MET A 287 0.00 4.47 -3.02
N CYS A 288 0.39 3.41 -2.30
CA CYS A 288 -0.38 2.18 -2.16
C CYS A 288 -0.83 1.93 -0.71
N HIS A 289 0.03 2.17 0.28
CA HIS A 289 -0.23 1.87 1.70
C HIS A 289 -1.06 2.95 2.41
N ASN A 290 -1.96 3.63 1.71
CA ASN A 290 -2.84 4.69 2.23
C ASN A 290 -4.32 4.30 2.22
N ASP A 291 -4.71 3.19 1.59
CA ASP A 291 -6.11 2.84 1.34
C ASP A 291 -6.49 1.45 1.86
N GLY A 292 -7.75 1.10 1.74
CA GLY A 292 -8.22 -0.26 1.92
C GLY A 292 -8.44 -0.72 3.35
N GLY A 293 -8.96 0.09 4.23
CA GLY A 293 -9.41 -0.37 5.56
C GLY A 293 -8.32 -0.44 6.63
N SER A 294 -7.08 -0.69 6.29
CA SER A 294 -5.99 -0.68 7.27
C SER A 294 -5.24 0.65 7.31
N ARG A 295 -5.02 1.30 6.19
CA ARG A 295 -4.33 2.61 6.06
C ARG A 295 -3.11 2.79 6.99
N ILE A 296 -2.46 1.68 7.28
CA ILE A 296 -1.39 1.58 8.28
C ILE A 296 -0.20 2.48 7.93
N GLY A 297 0.05 2.66 6.64
CA GLY A 297 1.10 3.58 6.21
C GLY A 297 0.83 5.04 6.59
N LEU A 298 -0.40 5.52 6.48
CA LEU A 298 -0.76 6.88 6.90
C LEU A 298 -0.62 7.08 8.40
N SER A 299 -1.03 6.11 9.23
CA SER A 299 -0.91 6.22 10.68
C SER A 299 0.55 6.32 11.14
N TYR A 300 1.48 5.70 10.42
CA TYR A 300 2.90 5.86 10.66
C TYR A 300 3.32 7.34 10.63
N THR A 301 2.77 8.11 9.70
CA THR A 301 3.07 9.55 9.55
C THR A 301 2.22 10.46 10.45
N GLY A 302 1.32 9.91 11.25
CA GLY A 302 0.44 10.70 12.11
C GLY A 302 -0.85 11.16 11.43
N LEU A 303 -1.24 10.48 10.37
CA LEU A 303 -2.48 10.74 9.65
C LEU A 303 -3.41 9.53 9.69
N SER A 304 -4.69 9.79 9.71
CA SER A 304 -5.73 8.79 9.51
C SER A 304 -6.79 9.33 8.57
N VAL A 305 -7.45 8.45 7.83
CA VAL A 305 -8.56 8.86 6.98
C VAL A 305 -9.86 8.52 7.67
N THR A 306 -10.74 9.51 7.84
CA THR A 306 -12.12 9.27 8.23
C THR A 306 -12.95 8.97 7.00
N ASP A 307 -13.95 8.12 7.17
CA ASP A 307 -14.90 7.87 6.10
C ASP A 307 -15.75 9.12 5.83
N SER A 308 -15.95 9.43 4.55
CA SER A 308 -16.88 10.46 4.08
C SER A 308 -18.36 10.17 4.43
N ALA A 309 -18.65 8.94 4.89
CA ALA A 309 -19.98 8.55 5.35
C ALA A 309 -20.40 9.19 6.69
N LEU A 310 -19.46 9.70 7.45
CA LEU A 310 -19.78 10.61 8.54
C LEU A 310 -20.17 11.95 7.91
N GLU A 311 -21.46 12.23 7.83
CA GLU A 311 -22.03 13.48 7.29
C GLU A 311 -21.54 14.74 8.04
N ARG A 312 -20.61 14.61 8.94
CA ARG A 312 -20.02 15.68 9.74
C ARG A 312 -18.52 15.64 9.63
N LYS A 313 -17.95 16.78 9.24
CA LYS A 313 -16.52 17.03 9.37
C LYS A 313 -16.06 16.70 10.80
N PRO A 314 -15.03 15.87 10.99
CA PRO A 314 -14.49 15.56 12.31
C PRO A 314 -14.07 16.83 13.06
N PRO A 315 -14.18 16.89 14.38
CA PRO A 315 -13.67 18.00 15.15
C PRO A 315 -12.15 18.05 15.07
N GLY A 316 -11.58 19.25 14.93
CA GLY A 316 -10.15 19.48 14.87
C GLY A 316 -9.63 19.81 13.46
N PRO A 317 -8.31 19.95 13.30
CA PRO A 317 -7.70 20.21 12.01
C PRO A 317 -7.87 19.00 11.10
N THR A 318 -8.48 19.22 9.95
CA THR A 318 -8.74 18.20 8.92
C THR A 318 -8.39 18.74 7.55
N GLU A 319 -7.81 17.91 6.71
CA GLU A 319 -7.64 18.16 5.29
C GLU A 319 -8.65 17.31 4.53
N GLU A 320 -9.35 17.90 3.58
CA GLU A 320 -10.23 17.16 2.69
C GLU A 320 -9.40 16.56 1.56
N THR A 321 -9.56 15.26 1.32
CA THR A 321 -8.93 14.58 0.19
C THR A 321 -9.72 14.85 -1.09
N SER A 322 -9.07 14.71 -2.23
CA SER A 322 -9.68 14.84 -3.56
C SER A 322 -10.86 13.88 -3.82
N TYR A 323 -10.99 12.82 -3.03
CA TYR A 323 -12.10 11.85 -3.09
C TYR A 323 -13.13 12.02 -1.98
N GLY A 324 -13.13 13.16 -1.28
CA GLY A 324 -14.17 13.55 -0.31
C GLY A 324 -14.06 12.89 1.07
N ALA A 325 -12.94 12.25 1.38
CA ALA A 325 -12.64 11.81 2.75
C ALA A 325 -11.88 12.91 3.51
N TYR A 326 -11.82 12.82 4.82
CA TYR A 326 -11.02 13.75 5.63
C TYR A 326 -9.81 13.06 6.23
N LEU A 327 -8.66 13.72 6.14
CA LEU A 327 -7.48 13.36 6.93
C LEU A 327 -7.61 13.97 8.32
N VAL A 328 -7.45 13.17 9.34
CA VAL A 328 -7.39 13.59 10.75
C VAL A 328 -6.01 13.28 11.31
N HIS A 329 -5.52 14.14 12.20
CA HIS A 329 -4.24 13.93 12.86
C HIS A 329 -4.40 12.93 14.01
N VAL A 330 -3.53 11.95 14.04
CA VAL A 330 -3.31 11.00 15.14
C VAL A 330 -1.85 11.13 15.61
N PRO A 331 -1.49 10.68 16.81
CA PRO A 331 -0.08 10.67 17.18
C PRO A 331 0.74 9.84 16.18
N PRO A 332 1.79 10.42 15.57
CA PRO A 332 2.64 9.68 14.66
C PRO A 332 3.44 8.59 15.38
N ASP A 333 3.88 7.58 14.66
CA ASP A 333 4.80 6.57 15.16
C ASP A 333 6.09 7.23 15.67
N VAL A 334 6.64 6.74 16.77
CA VAL A 334 7.84 7.30 17.38
C VAL A 334 9.06 7.24 16.45
N HIS A 335 9.13 6.25 15.59
CA HIS A 335 10.23 6.09 14.63
C HIS A 335 10.13 7.14 13.52
N PHE A 336 8.92 7.38 12.98
CA PHE A 336 8.67 8.47 12.03
C PHE A 336 8.99 9.84 12.64
N SER A 337 8.55 10.09 13.88
CA SER A 337 8.84 11.34 14.60
C SER A 337 10.32 11.59 14.80
N ARG A 338 11.16 10.57 14.68
CA ARG A 338 12.62 10.63 14.76
C ARG A 338 13.31 10.63 13.40
N GLY A 339 12.58 10.79 12.31
CA GLY A 339 13.13 10.89 10.96
C GLY A 339 13.39 9.53 10.26
N MET A 340 12.80 8.44 10.73
CA MET A 340 12.91 7.15 10.05
C MET A 340 11.85 7.02 8.95
N ASP A 341 12.27 6.52 7.81
CA ASP A 341 11.41 6.10 6.71
C ASP A 341 11.13 4.59 6.74
N CYS A 342 10.13 4.14 5.97
CA CYS A 342 9.76 2.72 5.91
C CYS A 342 10.96 1.82 5.58
N ILE A 343 11.82 2.26 4.67
CA ILE A 343 13.00 1.50 4.23
C ILE A 343 14.09 1.37 5.29
N ASP A 344 14.06 2.15 6.37
CA ASP A 344 15.02 2.02 7.47
C ASP A 344 14.83 0.73 8.25
N CYS A 345 13.58 0.25 8.33
CA CYS A 345 13.21 -1.02 8.93
C CYS A 345 13.08 -2.14 7.90
N HIS A 346 12.34 -1.89 6.80
CA HIS A 346 12.09 -2.87 5.76
C HIS A 346 13.26 -2.95 4.78
N ASP A 347 13.89 -4.11 4.72
CA ASP A 347 15.04 -4.34 3.87
C ASP A 347 14.65 -4.82 2.44
N THR A 348 15.67 -5.12 1.65
CA THR A 348 15.50 -5.60 0.28
C THR A 348 14.73 -6.92 0.21
N ILE A 349 14.90 -7.82 1.19
CA ILE A 349 14.20 -9.10 1.22
C ILE A 349 12.73 -8.91 1.59
N ASP A 350 12.45 -8.06 2.57
CA ASP A 350 11.06 -7.70 2.92
C ASP A 350 10.31 -7.12 1.70
N MET A 351 11.00 -6.34 0.85
CA MET A 351 10.41 -5.66 -0.30
C MET A 351 10.36 -6.50 -1.56
N HIS A 352 11.48 -7.15 -1.94
CA HIS A 352 11.58 -7.91 -3.18
C HIS A 352 11.25 -9.41 -3.00
N GLY A 353 11.14 -9.89 -1.75
CA GLY A 353 11.04 -11.31 -1.47
C GLY A 353 12.39 -12.03 -1.51
N ASP A 354 12.37 -13.30 -1.21
CA ASP A 354 13.52 -14.21 -1.20
C ASP A 354 13.47 -15.23 -2.35
N GLY A 355 12.45 -15.16 -3.20
CA GLY A 355 12.21 -16.10 -4.29
C GLY A 355 11.08 -17.08 -4.01
N ASN A 356 10.66 -17.24 -2.74
CA ASN A 356 9.52 -18.05 -2.39
C ASN A 356 8.21 -17.30 -2.62
N LEU A 357 7.16 -18.04 -2.97
CA LEU A 357 5.79 -17.55 -3.03
C LEU A 357 5.12 -17.70 -1.67
N TYR A 358 4.70 -16.61 -1.07
CA TYR A 358 4.03 -16.64 0.22
C TYR A 358 2.53 -16.38 0.12
N SER A 359 1.76 -17.15 0.88
CA SER A 359 0.32 -16.92 1.03
C SER A 359 -0.01 -15.58 1.67
N ARG A 360 0.92 -15.02 2.48
CA ARG A 360 0.68 -13.80 3.29
C ARG A 360 1.97 -13.05 3.56
N GLN A 361 1.84 -11.75 3.75
CA GLN A 361 2.95 -10.85 4.08
C GLN A 361 3.70 -11.23 5.36
N GLU A 362 3.03 -11.80 6.35
CA GLU A 362 3.65 -12.18 7.64
C GLU A 362 4.75 -13.24 7.49
N PHE A 363 4.74 -13.98 6.39
CA PHE A 363 5.77 -14.96 6.07
C PHE A 363 6.93 -14.37 5.26
N GLN A 364 6.70 -13.28 4.53
CA GLN A 364 7.75 -12.59 3.78
C GLN A 364 8.48 -11.56 4.64
N VAL A 365 7.78 -10.81 5.50
CA VAL A 365 8.36 -9.72 6.28
C VAL A 365 9.12 -10.27 7.50
N GLY A 366 10.44 -10.06 7.53
CA GLY A 366 11.33 -10.59 8.56
C GLY A 366 11.71 -9.62 9.68
N ILE A 367 11.46 -8.30 9.51
CA ILE A 367 11.78 -7.31 10.54
C ILE A 367 10.84 -7.43 11.75
N ARG A 368 11.38 -7.31 12.96
CA ARG A 368 10.64 -7.31 14.23
C ARG A 368 11.20 -6.23 15.16
N CYS A 369 10.43 -5.87 16.17
CA CYS A 369 10.90 -4.92 17.19
C CYS A 369 12.17 -5.44 17.88
N GLU A 370 12.20 -6.72 18.22
CA GLU A 370 13.30 -7.40 18.86
C GLU A 370 14.58 -7.40 18.02
N THR A 371 14.47 -7.24 16.71
CA THR A 371 15.63 -7.15 15.79
C THR A 371 16.56 -6.01 16.21
N CYS A 372 15.99 -4.85 16.55
CA CYS A 372 16.73 -3.64 16.94
C CYS A 372 16.79 -3.44 18.46
N HIS A 373 15.71 -3.78 19.17
CA HIS A 373 15.58 -3.47 20.60
C HIS A 373 15.94 -4.63 21.52
N GLY A 374 16.06 -5.85 21.00
CA GLY A 374 16.24 -7.05 21.81
C GLY A 374 14.99 -7.39 22.62
N THR A 375 15.17 -8.21 23.64
CA THR A 375 14.15 -8.58 24.64
C THR A 375 14.66 -8.28 26.04
N ALA A 376 13.84 -8.53 27.06
CA ALA A 376 14.27 -8.44 28.46
C ALA A 376 15.43 -9.39 28.80
N GLU A 377 15.51 -10.53 28.09
CA GLU A 377 16.49 -11.57 28.36
C GLU A 377 17.72 -11.53 27.44
N LYS A 378 17.56 -10.95 26.23
CA LYS A 378 18.59 -11.00 25.21
C LYS A 378 18.80 -9.62 24.55
N PRO A 379 20.05 -9.19 24.39
CA PRO A 379 20.35 -8.01 23.59
C PRO A 379 19.96 -8.23 22.13
N PRO A 380 19.77 -7.16 21.33
CA PRO A 380 19.45 -7.27 19.91
C PRO A 380 20.60 -7.93 19.13
N GLY A 381 20.22 -8.79 18.21
CA GLY A 381 21.16 -9.41 17.27
C GLY A 381 21.30 -8.64 15.96
N PHE A 382 20.48 -7.60 15.74
CA PHE A 382 20.37 -6.82 14.50
C PHE A 382 20.18 -7.70 13.26
N ARG A 383 19.53 -8.83 13.43
CA ARG A 383 19.18 -9.77 12.38
C ARG A 383 17.66 -9.95 12.32
N THR A 384 17.13 -9.97 11.09
CA THR A 384 15.74 -10.33 10.86
C THR A 384 15.44 -11.76 11.33
N GLU A 385 14.18 -12.15 11.36
CA GLU A 385 13.79 -13.54 11.69
C GLU A 385 14.43 -14.57 10.72
N ARG A 386 14.72 -14.17 9.49
CA ARG A 386 15.42 -15.01 8.51
C ARG A 386 16.93 -15.05 8.70
N GLY A 387 17.48 -14.23 9.58
CA GLY A 387 18.91 -14.16 9.87
C GLY A 387 19.66 -13.08 9.08
N ASP A 388 18.98 -12.29 8.26
CA ASP A 388 19.58 -11.20 7.47
C ASP A 388 20.05 -10.07 8.39
N LEU A 389 21.30 -9.65 8.23
CA LEU A 389 21.88 -8.58 9.04
C LEU A 389 21.39 -7.21 8.56
N LEU A 390 20.92 -6.37 9.47
CA LEU A 390 20.63 -4.97 9.17
C LEU A 390 21.93 -4.23 8.86
N LYS A 391 22.01 -3.63 7.67
CA LYS A 391 23.23 -2.98 7.15
C LYS A 391 23.36 -1.52 7.55
N ASN A 392 22.29 -0.94 8.05
CA ASN A 392 22.21 0.45 8.52
C ASN A 392 22.28 0.56 10.05
N VAL A 393 22.71 -0.49 10.73
CA VAL A 393 22.94 -0.48 12.18
C VAL A 393 24.43 -0.70 12.46
N ASP A 394 24.97 0.11 13.36
CA ASP A 394 26.36 0.03 13.80
C ASP A 394 26.44 0.13 15.33
N ILE A 395 27.58 -0.27 15.91
CA ILE A 395 27.84 -0.26 17.34
C ILE A 395 29.09 0.58 17.62
N GLU A 396 28.91 1.67 18.36
CA GLU A 396 30.00 2.51 18.79
C GLU A 396 30.03 2.61 20.32
N ASN A 397 31.18 2.33 20.92
CA ASN A 397 31.36 2.33 22.38
C ASN A 397 30.33 1.46 23.12
N GLY A 398 29.94 0.32 22.52
CA GLY A 398 28.94 -0.62 23.08
C GLY A 398 27.48 -0.14 22.98
N LYS A 399 27.23 0.99 22.32
CA LYS A 399 25.87 1.51 22.09
C LYS A 399 25.50 1.36 20.63
N PRO A 400 24.36 0.74 20.32
CA PRO A 400 23.88 0.62 18.96
C PRO A 400 23.20 1.90 18.49
N TYR A 401 23.35 2.18 17.21
CA TYR A 401 22.65 3.25 16.53
C TYR A 401 22.30 2.84 15.11
N MET A 402 21.24 3.43 14.57
CA MET A 402 20.83 3.30 13.19
C MET A 402 21.24 4.52 12.39
N LEU A 403 21.74 4.32 11.19
CA LEU A 403 21.91 5.36 10.19
C LEU A 403 20.72 5.32 9.24
N THR A 404 19.92 6.39 9.20
CA THR A 404 18.78 6.47 8.30
C THR A 404 19.23 6.49 6.84
N LYS A 405 18.53 5.76 5.97
CA LYS A 405 18.99 5.53 4.58
C LYS A 405 18.78 6.74 3.66
N ILE A 406 17.87 7.64 4.02
CA ILE A 406 17.56 8.85 3.24
C ILE A 406 18.27 10.06 3.80
N HIS A 407 18.05 10.32 5.09
CA HIS A 407 18.51 11.55 5.73
C HIS A 407 19.92 11.44 6.27
N MET A 408 20.50 10.22 6.31
CA MET A 408 21.83 9.94 6.88
C MET A 408 21.95 10.40 8.34
N GLU A 409 20.83 10.43 9.05
CA GLU A 409 20.80 10.79 10.46
C GLU A 409 21.16 9.58 11.33
N ARG A 410 21.88 9.87 12.41
CA ARG A 410 22.32 8.87 13.36
C ARG A 410 21.38 8.82 14.56
N LEU A 411 20.62 7.74 14.68
CA LEU A 411 19.62 7.55 15.72
C LEU A 411 20.08 6.49 16.74
N SER A 412 20.11 6.85 18.02
CA SER A 412 20.41 5.90 19.09
C SER A 412 19.28 4.88 19.22
N ILE A 413 19.63 3.59 19.28
CA ILE A 413 18.68 2.49 19.48
C ILE A 413 18.60 2.16 20.97
N PRO A 414 17.45 2.35 21.63
CA PRO A 414 17.26 1.90 23.01
C PRO A 414 17.21 0.37 23.06
N VAL A 415 17.99 -0.22 23.96
CA VAL A 415 18.07 -1.68 24.15
C VAL A 415 17.36 -2.08 25.42
N VAL A 416 16.34 -2.94 25.31
CA VAL A 416 15.45 -3.32 26.42
C VAL A 416 16.24 -3.93 27.60
N SER A 417 17.19 -4.82 27.35
CA SER A 417 17.97 -5.48 28.40
C SER A 417 18.98 -4.58 29.12
N SER A 418 19.28 -3.38 28.58
CA SER A 418 20.31 -2.47 29.13
C SER A 418 19.76 -1.25 29.86
N THR A 419 18.45 -1.06 29.85
CA THR A 419 17.82 0.10 30.46
C THR A 419 17.53 -0.18 31.94
N SER A 420 18.21 0.55 32.84
CA SER A 420 17.95 0.46 34.30
C SER A 420 16.50 0.81 34.67
N GLU A 421 15.82 1.58 33.82
CA GLU A 421 14.40 1.94 33.98
C GLU A 421 13.47 0.71 33.83
N PHE A 422 13.93 -0.37 33.23
CA PHE A 422 13.18 -1.60 33.02
C PHE A 422 13.68 -2.78 33.85
N SER A 423 14.41 -2.53 34.95
CA SER A 423 14.92 -3.58 35.84
C SER A 423 13.81 -4.48 36.43
N TRP A 424 12.59 -3.98 36.45
CA TRP A 424 11.37 -4.70 36.87
C TRP A 424 10.69 -5.44 35.71
N LEU A 425 11.04 -5.17 34.46
CA LEU A 425 10.41 -5.78 33.28
C LEU A 425 10.56 -7.31 33.27
N PRO A 426 11.70 -7.92 33.67
CA PRO A 426 11.81 -9.36 33.76
C PRO A 426 10.70 -10.00 34.61
N ASP A 427 10.33 -9.41 35.74
CA ASP A 427 9.29 -9.93 36.62
C ASP A 427 7.90 -9.90 35.98
N ILE A 428 7.55 -8.79 35.31
CA ILE A 428 6.29 -8.70 34.56
C ILE A 428 6.32 -9.63 33.37
N TRP A 429 7.45 -9.69 32.66
CA TRP A 429 7.63 -10.54 31.50
C TRP A 429 7.47 -12.02 31.85
N HIS A 430 8.15 -12.46 32.92
CA HIS A 430 8.05 -13.84 33.39
C HIS A 430 6.67 -14.21 33.95
N LYS A 431 5.85 -13.24 34.33
CA LYS A 431 4.52 -13.47 34.88
C LYS A 431 3.38 -13.54 33.83
N GLY A 432 3.68 -13.87 32.59
CA GLY A 432 2.66 -14.17 31.59
C GLY A 432 2.66 -13.28 30.35
N HIS A 433 3.59 -12.33 30.24
CA HIS A 433 3.66 -11.41 29.10
C HIS A 433 4.64 -11.85 27.99
N GLN A 434 5.33 -12.99 28.15
CA GLN A 434 6.29 -13.52 27.16
C GLN A 434 5.69 -13.75 25.75
N ARG A 435 4.36 -13.94 25.70
CA ARG A 435 3.63 -14.13 24.45
C ARG A 435 3.08 -12.84 23.86
N LEU A 436 3.39 -11.67 24.41
CA LEU A 436 2.97 -10.40 23.82
C LEU A 436 3.90 -10.00 22.68
N GLU A 437 3.30 -9.51 21.59
CA GLU A 437 4.02 -8.66 20.64
C GLU A 437 4.28 -7.31 21.31
N CYS A 438 5.45 -6.70 21.09
CA CYS A 438 5.80 -5.42 21.72
C CYS A 438 4.74 -4.34 21.44
N TYR A 439 4.22 -4.32 20.23
CA TYR A 439 3.18 -3.37 19.81
C TYR A 439 1.78 -3.68 20.40
N ALA A 440 1.57 -4.79 21.13
CA ALA A 440 0.36 -4.98 21.92
C ALA A 440 0.29 -3.96 23.08
N CYS A 441 1.46 -3.58 23.64
CA CYS A 441 1.59 -2.57 24.68
C CYS A 441 1.99 -1.20 24.13
N HIS A 442 2.80 -1.15 23.06
CA HIS A 442 3.40 0.08 22.58
C HIS A 442 2.63 0.76 21.44
N SER A 443 1.49 0.23 20.97
CA SER A 443 0.62 0.93 20.03
C SER A 443 -0.29 1.92 20.72
N THR A 444 -0.40 3.14 20.21
CA THR A 444 -1.34 4.16 20.70
C THR A 444 -2.76 3.87 20.27
N ALA A 445 -2.93 3.36 19.05
CA ALA A 445 -4.22 3.02 18.48
C ALA A 445 -4.07 1.94 17.41
N ALA A 446 -5.16 1.26 17.11
CA ALA A 446 -5.25 0.34 15.97
C ALA A 446 -6.54 0.63 15.17
N PRO A 447 -6.53 0.38 13.85
CA PRO A 447 -7.74 0.59 13.06
C PRO A 447 -8.83 -0.42 13.47
N GLN A 448 -10.06 0.07 13.52
CA GLN A 448 -11.26 -0.73 13.72
C GLN A 448 -12.14 -0.56 12.49
N CYS A 449 -12.53 -1.66 11.87
CA CYS A 449 -13.29 -1.62 10.62
C CYS A 449 -14.55 -2.48 10.79
N TYR A 450 -15.69 -1.81 10.96
CA TYR A 450 -16.95 -2.46 11.25
C TYR A 450 -17.86 -2.43 10.04
N THR A 451 -17.84 -3.53 9.30
CA THR A 451 -18.70 -3.84 8.17
C THR A 451 -18.72 -2.79 7.03
N CYS A 452 -19.08 -3.21 5.85
CA CYS A 452 -19.26 -2.38 4.66
C CYS A 452 -20.55 -2.77 3.97
N HIS A 453 -21.27 -1.79 3.44
CA HIS A 453 -22.33 -2.05 2.48
C HIS A 453 -21.82 -1.75 1.08
N LEU A 454 -21.65 -2.79 0.29
CA LEU A 454 -21.19 -2.72 -1.09
C LEU A 454 -22.39 -2.83 -2.02
N ILE A 455 -22.44 -1.99 -3.03
CA ILE A 455 -23.48 -1.99 -4.05
C ILE A 455 -22.81 -2.27 -5.39
N ARG A 456 -23.18 -3.36 -6.03
CA ARG A 456 -22.84 -3.67 -7.41
C ARG A 456 -23.95 -3.14 -8.31
N ASP A 457 -23.63 -2.20 -9.16
CA ASP A 457 -24.54 -1.56 -10.11
C ASP A 457 -24.29 -2.10 -11.50
N ASP A 458 -25.15 -3.01 -11.95
CA ASP A 458 -25.05 -3.67 -13.25
C ASP A 458 -25.49 -2.77 -14.43
N SER A 459 -26.06 -1.58 -14.14
CA SER A 459 -26.33 -0.56 -15.17
C SER A 459 -25.08 0.23 -15.58
N ARG A 460 -24.00 0.09 -14.84
CA ARG A 460 -22.72 0.78 -15.03
C ARG A 460 -21.63 -0.21 -15.39
N THR A 461 -20.54 0.31 -15.93
CA THR A 461 -19.32 -0.46 -16.17
C THR A 461 -18.20 0.04 -15.25
N SER A 462 -17.35 -0.88 -14.79
CA SER A 462 -16.10 -0.50 -14.17
C SER A 462 -15.10 -0.12 -15.27
N PRO A 463 -14.45 1.04 -15.17
CA PRO A 463 -13.56 1.51 -16.23
C PRO A 463 -12.27 0.69 -16.32
N VAL A 464 -11.94 -0.12 -15.32
CA VAL A 464 -10.64 -0.78 -15.20
C VAL A 464 -10.80 -2.21 -14.68
N ASP A 465 -10.12 -3.16 -15.33
CA ASP A 465 -9.75 -4.46 -14.76
C ASP A 465 -8.33 -4.37 -14.20
N TRP A 466 -8.20 -4.11 -12.93
CA TRP A 466 -6.90 -3.94 -12.28
C TRP A 466 -6.01 -5.17 -12.34
N ALA A 467 -6.57 -6.37 -12.43
CA ALA A 467 -5.79 -7.59 -12.56
C ALA A 467 -5.11 -7.70 -13.94
N GLN A 468 -5.68 -7.14 -15.00
CA GLN A 468 -5.03 -7.12 -16.32
C GLN A 468 -3.96 -6.04 -16.44
N GLY A 469 -4.06 -4.98 -15.64
CA GLY A 469 -3.21 -3.81 -15.73
C GLY A 469 -3.59 -2.89 -16.88
N ILE A 470 -3.35 -1.60 -16.73
CA ILE A 470 -3.58 -0.60 -17.78
C ILE A 470 -2.29 -0.47 -18.58
N GLY A 471 -2.29 -0.92 -19.82
CA GLY A 471 -1.30 -0.48 -20.81
C GLY A 471 -1.89 0.65 -21.63
N GLU A 472 -1.09 1.62 -22.01
CA GLU A 472 -1.51 2.82 -22.79
C GLU A 472 -2.25 2.49 -24.10
N LYS A 473 -2.28 1.25 -24.56
CA LYS A 473 -2.86 0.84 -25.84
C LYS A 473 -4.02 -0.15 -25.76
N GLN A 474 -4.30 -0.69 -24.58
CA GLN A 474 -5.52 -1.48 -24.41
C GLN A 474 -6.53 -0.58 -23.70
N ALA A 475 -7.54 -0.15 -24.45
CA ALA A 475 -8.79 0.25 -23.82
C ALA A 475 -9.15 -0.92 -22.90
N ALA A 476 -8.99 -0.71 -21.60
CA ALA A 476 -9.27 -1.72 -20.61
C ALA A 476 -10.67 -2.26 -20.93
N GLU A 477 -10.81 -3.57 -21.07
CA GLU A 477 -12.14 -4.15 -21.22
C GLU A 477 -12.95 -3.68 -20.02
N GLN A 478 -13.97 -2.87 -20.31
CA GLN A 478 -14.82 -2.36 -19.26
C GLN A 478 -15.54 -3.54 -18.64
N LEU A 479 -15.31 -3.77 -17.36
CA LEU A 479 -16.02 -4.85 -16.67
C LEU A 479 -17.49 -4.45 -16.49
N PRO A 480 -18.46 -5.30 -16.91
CA PRO A 480 -19.86 -5.06 -16.62
C PRO A 480 -20.10 -5.00 -15.12
N GLY A 481 -20.75 -3.94 -14.64
CA GLY A 481 -20.99 -3.67 -13.23
C GLY A 481 -19.90 -2.79 -12.60
N ALA A 482 -20.33 -1.82 -11.82
CA ALA A 482 -19.45 -0.95 -11.03
C ALA A 482 -19.76 -1.11 -9.54
N TRP A 483 -18.73 -1.08 -8.72
CA TRP A 483 -18.90 -1.11 -7.28
C TRP A 483 -18.97 0.30 -6.71
N SER A 484 -19.88 0.48 -5.80
CA SER A 484 -19.91 1.58 -4.85
C SER A 484 -20.16 1.00 -3.47
N GLY A 485 -19.77 1.71 -2.43
CA GLY A 485 -20.00 1.19 -1.08
C GLY A 485 -19.67 2.21 -0.02
N ARG A 486 -20.29 2.00 1.14
CA ARG A 486 -20.00 2.76 2.34
C ARG A 486 -19.46 1.82 3.40
N LYS A 487 -18.31 2.14 3.93
CA LYS A 487 -17.88 1.59 5.21
C LYS A 487 -18.84 2.13 6.27
N LEU A 488 -19.42 1.27 7.11
CA LEU A 488 -20.35 1.73 8.13
C LEU A 488 -19.64 2.46 9.26
N LEU A 489 -18.47 1.97 9.64
CA LEU A 489 -17.64 2.63 10.63
C LEU A 489 -16.18 2.20 10.48
N GLN A 490 -15.29 3.17 10.39
CA GLN A 490 -13.85 2.97 10.53
C GLN A 490 -13.32 4.01 11.49
N GLU A 491 -12.69 3.56 12.56
CA GLU A 491 -12.17 4.41 13.62
C GLU A 491 -10.80 3.90 14.09
N TRP A 492 -10.06 4.77 14.78
CA TRP A 492 -8.79 4.42 15.42
C TRP A 492 -8.98 4.51 16.93
N PHE A 493 -8.96 3.37 17.56
CA PHE A 493 -9.16 3.24 19.00
C PHE A 493 -8.07 2.38 19.63
N ASP A 494 -8.18 2.29 20.94
CA ASP A 494 -7.49 1.26 21.71
C ASP A 494 -7.72 -0.11 21.08
N PRO A 495 -6.65 -0.89 20.81
CA PRO A 495 -6.76 -2.14 20.08
C PRO A 495 -7.57 -3.20 20.85
N ALA A 496 -8.38 -3.94 20.13
CA ALA A 496 -8.78 -5.28 20.55
C ALA A 496 -7.56 -6.20 20.40
N LEU A 497 -7.39 -7.13 21.31
CA LEU A 497 -6.27 -8.07 21.34
C LEU A 497 -6.76 -9.49 21.11
N GLY A 498 -5.93 -10.30 20.45
CA GLY A 498 -6.16 -11.71 20.20
C GLY A 498 -4.83 -12.43 20.00
N VAL A 499 -4.89 -13.71 19.69
CA VAL A 499 -3.72 -14.53 19.44
C VAL A 499 -3.50 -14.64 17.93
N ASN A 500 -2.36 -14.18 17.44
CA ASN A 500 -2.00 -14.20 16.02
C ASN A 500 -1.53 -15.61 15.57
N SER A 501 -1.23 -15.77 14.27
CA SER A 501 -0.74 -17.01 13.66
C SER A 501 0.56 -17.55 14.30
N ARG A 502 1.33 -16.69 14.94
CA ARG A 502 2.57 -17.05 15.67
C ARG A 502 2.31 -17.49 17.12
N GLY A 503 1.04 -17.54 17.55
CA GLY A 503 0.64 -17.84 18.92
C GLY A 503 0.93 -16.70 19.92
N ARG A 504 1.20 -15.48 19.44
CA ARG A 504 1.48 -14.30 20.26
C ARG A 504 0.27 -13.39 20.34
N VAL A 505 0.11 -12.69 21.45
CA VAL A 505 -0.95 -11.70 21.63
C VAL A 505 -0.59 -10.42 20.89
N SER A 506 -1.47 -9.97 20.03
CA SER A 506 -1.28 -8.79 19.19
C SER A 506 -2.57 -7.97 19.05
N PRO A 507 -2.49 -6.73 18.59
CA PRO A 507 -3.65 -5.97 18.13
C PRO A 507 -4.38 -6.63 16.97
N PHE A 508 -5.68 -6.41 16.90
CA PHE A 508 -6.58 -6.94 15.88
C PHE A 508 -7.47 -5.84 15.29
N ILE A 509 -7.84 -6.04 14.04
CA ILE A 509 -8.94 -5.35 13.38
C ILE A 509 -10.12 -6.30 13.34
N PRO A 510 -11.12 -6.14 14.20
CA PRO A 510 -12.33 -6.97 14.19
C PRO A 510 -13.39 -6.41 13.24
N GLY A 511 -14.38 -7.22 12.88
CA GLY A 511 -15.67 -6.79 12.34
C GLY A 511 -15.74 -6.51 10.84
N GLY A 512 -14.69 -6.76 10.08
CA GLY A 512 -14.61 -6.40 8.67
C GLY A 512 -15.42 -7.28 7.72
N GLN A 513 -16.77 -7.30 7.80
CA GLN A 513 -17.61 -8.01 6.84
C GLN A 513 -18.35 -7.09 5.88
N SER A 514 -18.55 -7.56 4.64
CA SER A 514 -19.32 -6.87 3.61
C SER A 514 -20.76 -7.41 3.53
N THR A 515 -21.69 -6.49 3.33
CA THR A 515 -23.05 -6.76 2.86
C THR A 515 -23.13 -6.32 1.40
N VAL A 516 -23.73 -7.13 0.52
CA VAL A 516 -23.79 -6.84 -0.91
C VAL A 516 -25.22 -6.68 -1.39
N SER A 517 -25.47 -5.59 -2.13
CA SER A 517 -26.69 -5.37 -2.90
C SER A 517 -26.37 -5.32 -4.38
N HIS A 518 -27.26 -5.87 -5.20
CA HIS A 518 -27.19 -5.78 -6.66
C HIS A 518 -28.29 -4.88 -7.20
N LEU A 519 -27.91 -3.87 -7.95
CA LEU A 519 -28.79 -3.09 -8.80
C LEU A 519 -28.73 -3.67 -10.22
N GLY A 520 -29.90 -4.00 -10.76
CA GLY A 520 -29.99 -4.51 -12.13
C GLY A 520 -29.72 -3.43 -13.19
N PRO A 521 -29.64 -3.80 -14.48
CA PRO A 521 -29.45 -2.85 -15.58
C PRO A 521 -30.54 -1.77 -15.66
N ASP A 522 -31.72 -2.03 -15.10
CA ASP A 522 -32.86 -1.11 -14.98
C ASP A 522 -32.84 -0.28 -13.68
N GLY A 523 -31.79 -0.41 -12.87
CA GLY A 523 -31.65 0.26 -11.57
C GLY A 523 -32.50 -0.37 -10.45
N SER A 524 -33.19 -1.47 -10.70
CA SER A 524 -33.97 -2.18 -9.68
C SER A 524 -33.06 -2.98 -8.74
N LEU A 525 -33.42 -3.03 -7.44
CA LEU A 525 -32.72 -3.88 -6.48
C LEU A 525 -33.06 -5.35 -6.74
N LYS A 526 -32.09 -6.14 -7.23
CA LYS A 526 -32.29 -7.56 -7.58
C LYS A 526 -31.98 -8.49 -6.41
N THR A 527 -30.90 -8.23 -5.68
CA THR A 527 -30.41 -9.14 -4.67
C THR A 527 -29.76 -8.37 -3.53
N LEU A 528 -30.05 -8.81 -2.30
CA LEU A 528 -29.37 -8.34 -1.10
C LEU A 528 -28.76 -9.56 -0.41
N LYS A 529 -27.43 -9.66 -0.44
CA LYS A 529 -26.67 -10.59 0.42
C LYS A 529 -26.36 -9.90 1.73
N LYS A 530 -26.98 -10.35 2.81
CA LYS A 530 -26.86 -9.71 4.13
C LYS A 530 -25.50 -9.99 4.80
N THR A 531 -25.05 -11.24 4.73
CA THR A 531 -23.78 -11.68 5.34
C THR A 531 -23.25 -12.88 4.58
N PHE A 532 -21.93 -13.03 4.62
CA PHE A 532 -21.26 -14.23 4.14
C PHE A 532 -20.90 -15.12 5.33
N SER A 533 -20.89 -16.42 5.10
CA SER A 533 -20.33 -17.39 6.04
C SER A 533 -19.16 -18.08 5.36
N THR A 534 -18.09 -18.30 6.10
CA THR A 534 -16.92 -19.04 5.61
C THR A 534 -17.19 -20.54 5.55
N ALA A 535 -16.32 -21.30 4.92
CA ALA A 535 -16.39 -22.76 4.88
C ALA A 535 -16.38 -23.42 6.28
N ALA A 536 -15.88 -22.72 7.29
CA ALA A 536 -15.91 -23.15 8.68
C ALA A 536 -17.27 -22.92 9.37
N GLY A 537 -18.27 -22.36 8.67
CA GLY A 537 -19.59 -22.09 9.20
C GLY A 537 -19.67 -20.88 10.13
N LEU A 538 -18.58 -20.13 10.24
CA LEU A 538 -18.53 -18.88 11.00
C LEU A 538 -18.95 -17.69 10.14
N TYR A 539 -19.34 -16.58 10.78
CA TYR A 539 -19.54 -15.35 10.05
C TYR A 539 -18.24 -14.93 9.38
N GLY A 540 -18.34 -14.45 8.15
CA GLY A 540 -17.22 -13.88 7.39
C GLY A 540 -16.70 -12.54 7.93
N PHE A 541 -17.00 -12.20 9.18
CA PHE A 541 -16.37 -11.09 9.88
C PHE A 541 -14.89 -11.37 10.02
N SER A 542 -14.11 -10.42 9.55
CA SER A 542 -12.66 -10.55 9.53
C SER A 542 -12.08 -10.11 10.86
N MET A 543 -11.56 -11.06 11.62
CA MET A 543 -10.73 -10.72 12.77
C MET A 543 -9.25 -10.90 12.36
N ASN A 544 -8.62 -9.81 11.96
CA ASN A 544 -7.27 -9.81 11.40
C ASN A 544 -6.25 -9.29 12.41
N PRO A 545 -5.15 -10.01 12.68
CA PRO A 545 -4.04 -9.45 13.43
C PRO A 545 -3.41 -8.29 12.65
N VAL A 546 -2.96 -7.26 13.36
CA VAL A 546 -2.38 -6.07 12.74
C VAL A 546 -1.21 -5.54 13.56
N GLN A 547 -0.16 -5.09 12.88
CA GLN A 547 0.83 -4.18 13.43
C GLN A 547 0.45 -2.76 12.96
N PRO A 548 -0.06 -1.92 13.85
CA PRO A 548 -0.73 -0.69 13.42
C PRO A 548 0.21 0.46 13.05
N HIS A 549 1.53 0.33 13.24
CA HIS A 549 2.53 1.39 12.99
C HIS A 549 2.18 2.72 13.68
N THR A 550 1.74 2.61 14.95
CA THR A 550 1.43 3.72 15.85
C THR A 550 2.24 3.58 17.13
N THR A 551 3.50 3.20 17.00
CA THR A 551 4.36 2.88 18.14
C THR A 551 4.60 4.11 19.02
N SER A 552 4.43 3.93 20.32
CA SER A 552 4.75 4.92 21.35
C SER A 552 5.93 4.45 22.19
N SER A 553 6.76 5.39 22.63
CA SER A 553 7.82 5.11 23.61
C SER A 553 7.26 4.68 24.97
N LYS A 554 6.02 5.04 25.28
CA LYS A 554 5.32 4.66 26.51
C LYS A 554 4.43 3.46 26.26
N ALA A 555 4.53 2.46 27.12
CA ALA A 555 3.60 1.35 27.14
C ALA A 555 2.21 1.80 27.60
N ARG A 556 1.20 1.09 27.16
CA ARG A 556 -0.19 1.27 27.62
C ARG A 556 -0.28 0.85 29.10
N PRO A 557 -1.15 1.50 29.89
CA PRO A 557 -1.32 1.14 31.28
C PRO A 557 -1.97 -0.25 31.41
N CYS A 558 -1.67 -0.96 32.49
CA CYS A 558 -2.15 -2.33 32.72
C CYS A 558 -3.68 -2.46 32.63
N TYR A 559 -4.42 -1.49 33.17
CA TYR A 559 -5.88 -1.51 33.14
C TYR A 559 -6.47 -1.44 31.73
N SER A 560 -5.75 -0.87 30.76
CA SER A 560 -6.22 -0.77 29.36
C SER A 560 -6.40 -2.13 28.69
N CYS A 561 -5.76 -3.17 29.24
CA CYS A 561 -5.94 -4.56 28.79
C CYS A 561 -6.72 -5.38 29.84
N HIS A 562 -6.27 -5.35 31.10
CA HIS A 562 -6.78 -6.24 32.15
C HIS A 562 -8.19 -5.91 32.64
N SER A 563 -8.70 -4.68 32.38
CA SER A 563 -10.04 -4.24 32.77
C SER A 563 -10.93 -3.85 31.58
N SER A 564 -10.46 -4.08 30.35
CA SER A 564 -11.16 -3.66 29.14
C SER A 564 -11.76 -4.86 28.39
N GLN A 565 -13.08 -4.98 28.37
CA GLN A 565 -13.77 -6.00 27.57
C GLN A 565 -13.43 -5.87 26.08
N LYS A 566 -13.30 -4.64 25.57
CA LYS A 566 -12.87 -4.38 24.19
C LYS A 566 -11.48 -4.94 23.92
N ALA A 567 -10.50 -4.63 24.78
CA ALA A 567 -9.15 -5.14 24.62
C ALA A 567 -9.09 -6.67 24.68
N LEU A 568 -10.01 -7.30 25.39
CA LEU A 568 -10.10 -8.76 25.48
C LEU A 568 -10.88 -9.40 24.32
N GLY A 569 -11.36 -8.60 23.36
CA GLY A 569 -12.12 -9.09 22.21
C GLY A 569 -13.53 -9.58 22.56
N LEU A 570 -14.07 -9.16 23.70
CA LEU A 570 -15.41 -9.52 24.18
C LEU A 570 -16.49 -8.56 23.69
N GLY A 571 -16.08 -7.48 23.03
CA GLY A 571 -16.94 -6.48 22.42
C GLY A 571 -17.29 -5.32 23.34
N THR A 572 -17.75 -4.24 22.73
CA THR A 572 -18.19 -3.03 23.43
C THR A 572 -19.71 -2.90 23.30
N GLU A 573 -20.43 -2.93 24.40
CA GLU A 573 -21.87 -2.78 24.39
C GLU A 573 -22.29 -1.41 23.83
N GLY A 574 -23.31 -1.41 22.97
CA GLY A 574 -23.90 -0.18 22.43
C GLY A 574 -23.11 0.52 21.33
N LEU A 575 -21.98 0.00 20.89
CA LEU A 575 -21.14 0.65 19.89
C LEU A 575 -21.84 0.79 18.52
N LEU A 576 -22.60 -0.22 18.12
CA LEU A 576 -23.35 -0.22 16.85
C LEU A 576 -24.58 -1.12 16.94
N ASP A 577 -25.75 -0.55 16.73
CA ASP A 577 -26.98 -1.34 16.54
C ASP A 577 -27.04 -1.85 15.10
N LEU A 578 -26.42 -3.00 14.85
CA LEU A 578 -26.37 -3.62 13.53
C LEU A 578 -27.75 -4.01 12.98
N LYS A 579 -28.77 -4.14 13.84
CA LYS A 579 -30.14 -4.38 13.42
C LYS A 579 -30.71 -3.21 12.63
N ARG A 580 -30.30 -1.97 12.93
CA ARG A 580 -30.66 -0.77 12.15
C ARG A 580 -30.22 -0.87 10.69
N PHE A 581 -29.15 -1.61 10.41
CA PHE A 581 -28.62 -1.83 9.07
C PHE A 581 -29.13 -3.13 8.44
N GLY A 582 -30.12 -3.80 9.04
CA GLY A 582 -30.71 -5.03 8.53
C GLY A 582 -29.79 -6.24 8.63
N LEU A 583 -28.72 -6.17 9.42
CA LEU A 583 -27.81 -7.29 9.62
C LEU A 583 -28.36 -8.26 10.68
N PRO A 584 -28.34 -9.57 10.45
CA PRO A 584 -28.93 -10.56 11.37
C PRO A 584 -28.04 -10.88 12.57
N VAL A 585 -26.99 -10.10 12.82
CA VAL A 585 -26.06 -10.30 13.94
C VAL A 585 -26.57 -9.62 15.21
N THR A 586 -26.41 -10.31 16.33
CA THR A 586 -26.88 -9.90 17.65
C THR A 586 -25.75 -9.54 18.61
N PHE A 587 -24.54 -9.42 18.12
CA PHE A 587 -23.34 -9.12 18.90
C PHE A 587 -22.64 -7.85 18.38
N PRO A 588 -21.87 -7.15 19.21
CA PRO A 588 -21.06 -6.01 18.76
C PRO A 588 -20.03 -6.42 17.70
N PRO A 589 -19.76 -5.59 16.69
CA PRO A 589 -18.80 -5.91 15.62
C PRO A 589 -17.38 -6.19 16.11
N ASP A 590 -16.98 -5.58 17.22
CA ASP A 590 -15.68 -5.78 17.86
C ASP A 590 -15.61 -7.03 18.76
N LYS A 591 -16.69 -7.79 18.88
CA LYS A 591 -16.71 -9.04 19.63
C LYS A 591 -16.13 -10.18 18.79
N MET A 592 -14.93 -10.64 19.14
CA MET A 592 -14.23 -11.73 18.45
C MET A 592 -14.55 -13.11 19.01
N GLY A 593 -14.81 -13.20 20.32
CA GLY A 593 -15.12 -14.43 21.02
C GLY A 593 -16.03 -14.22 22.23
N ASN A 594 -16.50 -15.30 22.81
CA ASN A 594 -17.25 -15.33 24.07
C ASN A 594 -16.31 -15.47 25.27
N GLU A 595 -16.84 -15.32 26.49
CA GLU A 595 -16.09 -15.46 27.75
C GLU A 595 -15.52 -16.87 27.97
N ASP A 596 -16.13 -17.88 27.39
CA ASP A 596 -15.64 -19.26 27.39
C ASP A 596 -14.52 -19.51 26.35
N GLY A 597 -14.20 -18.50 25.54
CA GLY A 597 -13.24 -18.57 24.44
C GLY A 597 -13.81 -19.09 23.12
N THR A 598 -15.12 -19.33 23.05
CA THR A 598 -15.77 -19.73 21.80
C THR A 598 -15.63 -18.62 20.75
N ARG A 599 -15.06 -18.97 19.63
CA ARG A 599 -14.82 -18.06 18.50
C ARG A 599 -16.14 -17.66 17.83
N ILE A 600 -16.31 -16.37 17.55
CA ILE A 600 -17.49 -15.82 16.86
C ILE A 600 -17.13 -15.39 15.43
N GLN A 601 -16.04 -14.67 15.27
CA GLN A 601 -15.57 -14.19 13.97
C GLN A 601 -14.57 -15.16 13.37
N ASP A 602 -14.51 -15.24 12.05
CA ASP A 602 -13.48 -16.00 11.35
C ASP A 602 -12.27 -15.11 11.02
N SER A 603 -11.19 -15.73 10.58
CA SER A 603 -9.99 -15.06 10.09
C SER A 603 -9.48 -15.78 8.86
N PRO A 604 -9.02 -15.05 7.83
CA PRO A 604 -8.32 -15.65 6.73
C PRO A 604 -6.93 -16.17 7.13
N HIS A 605 -6.40 -15.79 8.29
CA HIS A 605 -5.11 -16.26 8.80
C HIS A 605 -5.29 -17.55 9.61
N GLU A 606 -4.43 -18.51 9.36
CA GLU A 606 -4.43 -19.77 10.09
C GLU A 606 -3.88 -19.58 11.52
N GLY A 607 -4.38 -20.35 12.49
CA GLY A 607 -3.95 -20.29 13.88
C GLY A 607 -4.41 -19.04 14.65
N VAL A 608 -5.02 -18.08 13.99
CA VAL A 608 -5.55 -16.85 14.61
C VAL A 608 -6.81 -17.16 15.39
N ARG A 609 -6.91 -16.66 16.64
CA ARG A 609 -8.05 -16.89 17.51
C ARG A 609 -8.24 -15.78 18.57
N PRO A 610 -9.43 -15.64 19.16
CA PRO A 610 -9.61 -14.86 20.38
C PRO A 610 -8.89 -15.53 21.56
N PHE A 611 -8.88 -14.88 22.70
CA PHE A 611 -8.43 -15.50 23.95
C PHE A 611 -9.28 -16.72 24.29
N SER A 612 -8.66 -17.76 24.83
CA SER A 612 -9.38 -18.89 25.43
C SER A 612 -10.00 -18.49 26.77
N GLY A 613 -11.01 -19.24 27.23
CA GLY A 613 -11.61 -19.00 28.55
C GLY A 613 -10.60 -19.09 29.70
N GLU A 614 -9.56 -19.93 29.58
CA GLU A 614 -8.47 -20.00 30.57
C GLU A 614 -7.61 -18.74 30.57
N GLU A 615 -7.23 -18.25 29.38
CA GLU A 615 -6.47 -16.99 29.24
C GLU A 615 -7.28 -15.81 29.78
N LEU A 616 -8.56 -15.73 29.47
CA LEU A 616 -9.47 -14.69 30.00
C LEU A 616 -9.54 -14.71 31.52
N ARG A 617 -9.71 -15.89 32.12
CA ARG A 617 -9.72 -16.00 33.60
C ARG A 617 -8.42 -15.53 34.24
N LYS A 618 -7.26 -15.87 33.64
CA LYS A 618 -5.94 -15.39 34.12
C LYS A 618 -5.83 -13.87 34.03
N ILE A 619 -6.26 -13.28 32.90
CA ILE A 619 -6.20 -11.84 32.67
C ILE A 619 -7.13 -11.10 33.66
N TYR A 620 -8.37 -11.57 33.85
CA TYR A 620 -9.33 -10.98 34.78
C TYR A 620 -8.87 -11.03 36.23
N ARG A 621 -8.24 -12.14 36.68
CA ARG A 621 -7.69 -12.19 38.03
C ARG A 621 -6.73 -11.05 38.31
N THR A 622 -5.84 -10.76 37.36
CA THR A 622 -4.93 -9.60 37.47
C THR A 622 -5.69 -8.29 37.39
N GLY A 623 -6.76 -8.21 36.59
CA GLY A 623 -7.59 -7.02 36.42
C GLY A 623 -8.22 -6.51 37.73
N PHE A 624 -8.59 -7.41 38.61
CA PHE A 624 -9.08 -7.02 39.96
C PHE A 624 -8.03 -6.23 40.75
N CYS A 625 -6.78 -6.65 40.70
CA CYS A 625 -5.68 -5.97 41.39
C CYS A 625 -5.36 -4.61 40.73
N VAL A 626 -5.32 -4.58 39.39
CA VAL A 626 -4.97 -3.39 38.61
C VAL A 626 -5.97 -2.26 38.76
N SER A 627 -7.24 -2.55 39.04
CA SER A 627 -8.28 -1.54 39.26
C SER A 627 -7.99 -0.62 40.46
N CYS A 628 -7.29 -1.13 41.45
CA CYS A 628 -6.90 -0.35 42.64
C CYS A 628 -5.40 0.05 42.61
N HIS A 629 -4.56 -0.76 41.98
CA HIS A 629 -3.12 -0.54 41.84
C HIS A 629 -2.78 -0.02 40.44
N SER A 630 -3.31 1.16 40.09
CA SER A 630 -3.21 1.76 38.75
C SER A 630 -1.83 2.37 38.46
N GLU A 631 -1.04 2.69 39.48
CA GLU A 631 0.38 3.03 39.32
C GLU A 631 1.19 1.73 39.14
N PRO A 632 2.26 1.77 38.34
CA PRO A 632 3.11 0.59 38.22
C PRO A 632 3.48 0.09 39.61
N ILE A 633 3.27 -1.19 39.84
CA ILE A 633 3.62 -1.89 41.09
C ILE A 633 5.14 -1.76 41.40
N GLU A 634 5.83 -0.99 40.61
CA GLU A 634 7.25 -0.68 40.64
C GLU A 634 7.78 -0.22 42.00
N ARG A 635 6.90 0.27 42.88
CA ARG A 635 7.31 0.83 44.16
C ARG A 635 6.61 0.21 45.36
N ALA A 636 5.71 -0.70 45.17
CA ALA A 636 5.05 -1.44 46.25
C ALA A 636 5.90 -2.64 46.67
N THR A 637 7.06 -2.39 47.25
CA THR A 637 7.64 -3.38 48.16
C THR A 637 6.81 -3.33 49.45
N PRO A 638 6.66 -4.45 50.18
CA PRO A 638 6.02 -4.44 51.51
C PRO A 638 6.55 -3.35 52.46
N ALA A 639 7.79 -2.88 52.22
CA ALA A 639 8.43 -1.81 53.01
C ALA A 639 7.95 -0.39 52.62
N ASN A 640 7.43 -0.19 51.40
CA ASN A 640 7.06 1.13 50.86
C ASN A 640 5.55 1.37 50.74
N LEU A 641 4.73 0.40 51.18
CA LEU A 641 3.28 0.57 51.27
C LEU A 641 2.96 1.63 52.31
N PRO A 642 2.05 2.61 51.98
CA PRO A 642 1.50 3.51 53.01
C PRO A 642 0.98 2.71 54.21
N ASP A 643 1.14 3.23 55.43
CA ASP A 643 0.68 2.55 56.62
C ASP A 643 -0.82 2.17 56.58
N SER A 644 -1.62 2.96 55.89
CA SER A 644 -3.01 2.66 55.56
C SER A 644 -3.23 1.43 54.65
N MET A 645 -2.19 0.97 53.96
CA MET A 645 -2.23 -0.25 53.15
C MET A 645 -1.50 -1.42 53.79
N LYS A 646 -0.75 -1.18 54.88
CA LYS A 646 -0.10 -2.25 55.68
C LYS A 646 -1.11 -2.99 56.58
N GLU A 647 -2.17 -2.30 56.96
CA GLU A 647 -3.37 -2.91 57.51
C GLU A 647 -4.31 -3.31 56.39
N ALA A 648 -3.84 -4.22 55.50
CA ALA A 648 -4.73 -4.82 54.57
C ALA A 648 -5.84 -5.52 55.36
N ASP A 649 -6.99 -4.93 55.27
CA ASP A 649 -8.24 -5.41 55.78
C ASP A 649 -8.36 -6.94 55.52
N GLU A 650 -8.94 -7.69 56.41
CA GLU A 650 -9.21 -9.13 56.29
C GLU A 650 -9.81 -9.49 54.92
N LEU A 651 -10.57 -8.57 54.33
CA LEU A 651 -11.16 -8.72 53.01
C LEU A 651 -10.09 -8.69 51.89
N HIS A 652 -9.09 -7.82 51.98
CA HIS A 652 -8.00 -7.77 51.00
C HIS A 652 -7.10 -9.00 51.08
N GLN A 653 -6.82 -9.50 52.28
CA GLN A 653 -6.09 -10.75 52.45
C GLN A 653 -6.87 -11.96 51.93
N LYS A 654 -8.19 -12.03 52.19
CA LYS A 654 -9.06 -13.06 51.64
C LYS A 654 -9.16 -12.99 50.10
N LEU A 655 -9.16 -11.78 49.52
CA LEU A 655 -9.11 -11.60 48.07
C LEU A 655 -7.78 -12.09 47.48
N ILE A 656 -6.65 -11.80 48.14
CA ILE A 656 -5.33 -12.30 47.74
C ILE A 656 -5.32 -13.83 47.81
N GLU A 657 -5.78 -14.42 48.88
CA GLU A 657 -5.88 -15.87 49.04
C GLU A 657 -6.76 -16.52 47.97
N LEU A 658 -7.94 -15.93 47.69
CA LEU A 658 -8.86 -16.44 46.67
C LEU A 658 -8.35 -16.29 45.22
N LEU A 659 -7.61 -15.21 44.94
CA LEU A 659 -7.19 -14.87 43.57
C LEU A 659 -5.78 -15.34 43.21
N VAL A 660 -4.90 -15.47 44.22
CA VAL A 660 -3.47 -15.78 44.00
C VAL A 660 -3.15 -17.24 44.31
N THR A 661 -3.89 -17.89 45.24
CA THR A 661 -3.64 -19.29 45.56
C THR A 661 -4.25 -20.18 44.46
N PRO A 662 -3.47 -20.97 43.74
CA PRO A 662 -4.03 -21.99 42.86
C PRO A 662 -4.87 -22.94 43.69
N LYS A 663 -6.15 -23.12 43.40
CA LYS A 663 -6.85 -24.30 43.82
C LYS A 663 -6.19 -25.47 43.08
N GLU A 664 -5.47 -26.30 43.81
CA GLU A 664 -5.09 -27.63 43.35
C GLU A 664 -6.40 -28.36 43.01
N GLU A 665 -6.68 -28.57 41.72
CA GLU A 665 -7.64 -29.53 41.22
C GLU A 665 -6.92 -30.82 40.84
#